data_138eff69d3de482e8cd301a701bb6cf1
#
_entry.id   138eff69d3de482e8cd301a701bb6cf1
#
_cell.length_a   1.000
_cell.length_b   1.000
_cell.length_c   1.000
_cell.angle_alpha   90.00
_cell.angle_beta   90.00
_cell.angle_gamma   90.00
#
_symmetry.space_group_name_H-M   'P 1'
#
loop_
_entity.id
_entity.type
_entity.pdbx_description
1 polymer ?
#
loop_
_entity_poly.entity_id
_entity_poly.type
_entity_poly.pdbx_seq_one_letter_code
_entity_poly.pdbx_strand_id
1 'polypeptide(L)'
;MCIRDRRPLIFTPEDGGKEKPLSIRAFRNEQVTLSGGKVLHPVWKPYKKGILTAVLQDDIRHPDMLLSNGNIRHMARYPNFDSTAVRFNGTSADATAPRRVKSWKHPEGGYLHAMHISDWGDFHYRITGKDKAGKLMLEGGWQNNRQSGLHAKNRMVENIFEELDAPGEWFYQAESSTLYYYPMPDEDAETAVFETPILKHLIEFRGSEQQPVTHITIQGIELTQTLRTFMDKYEPLLRSDWMVYRGGAVVFEGTEDCSLKDCYLHNLGGNAVFFSCYNRRSTVSGSHFTRIGASAVCFVGDPNAVRSPSFEYNEFVAAGKLDRTPGPIGNNYPAHCLVYDNLIHSIGLFEKQITGVELSMCRHITVSHNSIYDTPRAGINVSEGTWGGHIIEFNDVFDTVKETGDHGSFNSWGRDRFWHPHRQVMDSLVNAEASLILADVTSPIVLRYNRFRCDRGWDIDLDDGSGNYHIYNNLCLNGGIKLREGFYRVVENNIIVNNSFHPHVWFKNSGDVFTRNIVMSSYRPIQVRHWGLEVDYNIFTDSTAYQKARKQNTDAHSIVCTPAFLNPSRGDYRIDNHSDAVFRCGFRNFDMDRFGVVSPRLKALAKTPEFPKPILMEEGKAHATIEWQGLQIKNLDTLGERSATGMDTERGVYVISVNALGSVLRDYIRPNDVILELGGKTVNNLADLQKAVQETDLKQPQTMVIFRSQKENKLTLPGNLLK
;
A
#
# COMPACT_ATOMS: atom_id res chain seq x y z
N MET A 1 -14.93 22.63 -24.16
CA MET A 1 -14.65 21.81 -25.37
C MET A 1 -14.26 20.43 -24.93
N CYS A 2 -14.87 19.38 -25.45
CA CYS A 2 -14.51 17.99 -25.18
C CYS A 2 -13.85 17.43 -26.45
N ILE A 3 -12.61 16.93 -26.31
CA ILE A 3 -11.87 16.31 -27.40
C ILE A 3 -11.94 14.80 -27.17
N ARG A 4 -12.45 14.06 -28.15
CA ARG A 4 -12.61 12.59 -28.13
C ARG A 4 -11.87 12.02 -29.31
N ASP A 5 -10.66 11.55 -29.07
CA ASP A 5 -9.82 10.95 -30.10
C ASP A 5 -9.81 9.42 -29.98
N ARG A 6 -9.63 8.75 -31.12
CA ARG A 6 -9.50 7.28 -31.15
C ARG A 6 -8.08 6.81 -30.89
N ARG A 7 -7.15 7.73 -30.58
CA ARG A 7 -5.73 7.48 -30.32
C ARG A 7 -5.24 8.44 -29.21
N PRO A 8 -4.25 8.03 -28.42
CA PRO A 8 -3.57 8.93 -27.50
C PRO A 8 -2.94 10.13 -28.22
N LEU A 9 -2.83 11.25 -27.54
CA LEU A 9 -1.95 12.34 -27.96
C LEU A 9 -0.51 11.90 -27.69
N ILE A 10 0.31 11.83 -28.74
CA ILE A 10 1.69 11.33 -28.64
C ILE A 10 2.65 12.48 -28.85
N PHE A 11 3.63 12.61 -27.97
CA PHE A 11 4.78 13.52 -28.09
C PHE A 11 6.06 12.75 -28.30
N THR A 12 6.86 13.23 -29.24
CA THR A 12 8.16 12.67 -29.63
C THR A 12 9.27 13.72 -29.44
N PRO A 13 10.56 13.39 -29.57
CA PRO A 13 11.65 14.34 -29.39
C PRO A 13 11.62 15.55 -30.31
N GLU A 14 10.86 15.47 -31.40
CA GLU A 14 10.74 16.60 -32.35
C GLU A 14 9.71 17.66 -31.92
N ASP A 15 8.82 17.33 -30.96
CA ASP A 15 7.66 18.18 -30.60
C ASP A 15 8.01 19.33 -29.65
N GLY A 16 9.11 19.24 -28.90
CA GLY A 16 9.51 20.23 -27.92
C GLY A 16 11.01 20.43 -27.84
N GLY A 17 11.45 21.42 -27.07
CA GLY A 17 12.86 21.69 -26.82
C GLY A 17 13.10 22.95 -26.03
N LYS A 18 14.29 23.14 -25.49
CA LYS A 18 14.68 24.30 -24.67
C LYS A 18 14.46 25.61 -25.40
N GLU A 19 14.79 25.66 -26.67
CA GLU A 19 14.65 26.84 -27.52
C GLU A 19 13.18 27.04 -28.00
N LYS A 20 12.38 25.98 -27.99
CA LYS A 20 11.00 25.98 -28.47
C LYS A 20 10.12 25.18 -27.50
N PRO A 21 9.89 25.66 -26.26
CA PRO A 21 9.05 24.95 -25.32
C PRO A 21 7.60 24.92 -25.83
N LEU A 22 6.97 23.73 -25.70
CA LEU A 22 5.59 23.54 -26.11
C LEU A 22 4.67 23.58 -24.86
N SER A 23 3.61 24.37 -24.93
CA SER A 23 2.58 24.40 -23.89
C SER A 23 1.21 24.12 -24.48
N ILE A 24 0.57 23.04 -24.02
CA ILE A 24 -0.81 22.70 -24.35
C ILE A 24 -1.65 23.03 -23.14
N ARG A 25 -2.56 23.96 -23.30
CA ARG A 25 -3.40 24.46 -22.20
C ARG A 25 -4.79 24.89 -22.66
N ALA A 26 -5.74 24.86 -21.76
CA ALA A 26 -7.05 25.47 -21.97
C ALA A 26 -6.89 26.96 -22.32
N PHE A 27 -7.63 27.43 -23.31
CA PHE A 27 -7.60 28.86 -23.71
C PHE A 27 -8.41 29.68 -22.71
N ARG A 28 -7.78 30.67 -22.07
CA ARG A 28 -8.39 31.50 -21.04
C ARG A 28 -9.02 30.65 -19.90
N ASN A 29 -10.35 30.78 -19.75
CA ASN A 29 -11.13 30.07 -18.72
C ASN A 29 -12.01 28.95 -19.29
N GLU A 30 -11.71 28.48 -20.50
CA GLU A 30 -12.46 27.37 -21.09
C GLU A 30 -12.22 26.06 -20.30
N GLN A 31 -13.28 25.30 -20.15
CA GLN A 31 -13.15 23.91 -19.67
C GLN A 31 -12.86 22.99 -20.86
N VAL A 32 -11.69 22.42 -20.88
CA VAL A 32 -11.24 21.51 -21.95
C VAL A 32 -11.11 20.12 -21.36
N THR A 33 -11.86 19.17 -21.91
CA THR A 33 -11.81 17.75 -21.50
C THR A 33 -11.18 16.93 -22.63
N LEU A 34 -10.15 16.19 -22.30
CA LEU A 34 -9.59 15.11 -23.11
C LEU A 34 -10.14 13.79 -22.54
N SER A 35 -11.03 13.16 -23.28
CA SER A 35 -11.72 11.93 -22.87
C SER A 35 -11.32 10.76 -23.75
N GLY A 36 -10.98 9.63 -23.13
CA GLY A 36 -10.81 8.33 -23.80
C GLY A 36 -12.13 7.58 -24.00
N GLY A 37 -13.27 8.20 -23.67
CA GLY A 37 -14.59 7.63 -23.77
C GLY A 37 -15.25 7.82 -25.13
N LYS A 38 -16.17 6.93 -25.46
CA LYS A 38 -17.08 6.99 -26.58
C LYS A 38 -18.50 7.11 -26.07
N VAL A 39 -19.28 8.05 -26.64
CA VAL A 39 -20.73 8.15 -26.37
C VAL A 39 -21.44 6.97 -27.01
N LEU A 40 -22.35 6.37 -26.26
CA LEU A 40 -23.26 5.34 -26.71
C LEU A 40 -24.62 5.95 -27.02
N HIS A 41 -25.33 5.34 -27.99
CA HIS A 41 -26.67 5.76 -28.39
C HIS A 41 -27.62 4.57 -28.23
N PRO A 42 -27.91 4.08 -27.00
CA PRO A 42 -28.81 2.96 -26.79
C PRO A 42 -30.25 3.34 -27.11
N VAL A 43 -30.94 2.53 -27.87
CA VAL A 43 -32.40 2.60 -28.04
C VAL A 43 -33.00 1.60 -27.05
N TRP A 44 -33.43 2.11 -25.93
CA TRP A 44 -33.89 1.30 -24.82
C TRP A 44 -35.22 0.62 -25.07
N LYS A 45 -35.35 -0.60 -24.62
CA LYS A 45 -36.58 -1.39 -24.57
C LYS A 45 -36.74 -2.02 -23.20
N PRO A 46 -37.94 -2.08 -22.64
CA PRO A 46 -38.18 -2.82 -21.41
C PRO A 46 -37.80 -4.31 -21.57
N TYR A 47 -37.13 -4.88 -20.59
CA TYR A 47 -36.80 -6.30 -20.54
C TYR A 47 -37.62 -7.00 -19.46
N LYS A 48 -37.19 -6.97 -18.22
CA LYS A 48 -37.92 -7.54 -17.07
C LYS A 48 -37.51 -6.89 -15.78
N LYS A 49 -38.41 -6.83 -14.80
CA LYS A 49 -38.10 -6.32 -13.44
C LYS A 49 -37.44 -4.93 -13.43
N GLY A 50 -37.82 -4.03 -14.31
CA GLY A 50 -37.25 -2.68 -14.40
C GLY A 50 -35.91 -2.58 -15.18
N ILE A 51 -35.36 -3.70 -15.61
CA ILE A 51 -34.17 -3.73 -16.47
C ILE A 51 -34.57 -3.31 -17.89
N LEU A 52 -33.70 -2.47 -18.49
CA LEU A 52 -33.79 -2.07 -19.89
C LEU A 52 -32.76 -2.84 -20.72
N THR A 53 -33.03 -2.95 -22.03
CA THR A 53 -32.11 -3.59 -22.98
C THR A 53 -32.00 -2.77 -24.25
N ALA A 54 -30.79 -2.71 -24.83
CA ALA A 54 -30.55 -2.06 -26.10
C ALA A 54 -29.48 -2.82 -26.89
N VAL A 55 -29.70 -3.01 -28.19
CA VAL A 55 -28.65 -3.51 -29.09
C VAL A 55 -27.81 -2.33 -29.53
N LEU A 56 -26.53 -2.34 -29.18
CA LEU A 56 -25.59 -1.29 -29.55
C LEU A 56 -25.18 -1.45 -31.01
N GLN A 57 -25.38 -0.40 -31.78
CA GLN A 57 -24.94 -0.29 -33.19
C GLN A 57 -23.47 0.15 -33.28
N ASP A 58 -22.89 0.54 -32.16
CA ASP A 58 -21.56 1.01 -32.05
C ASP A 58 -20.53 -0.13 -32.19
N ASP A 59 -19.39 0.14 -32.82
CA ASP A 59 -18.27 -0.80 -32.90
C ASP A 59 -17.54 -0.85 -31.53
N ILE A 60 -18.20 -1.49 -30.56
CA ILE A 60 -17.70 -1.72 -29.21
C ILE A 60 -17.81 -3.21 -28.94
N ARG A 61 -16.67 -3.88 -28.91
CA ARG A 61 -16.66 -5.33 -28.72
C ARG A 61 -16.78 -5.75 -27.26
N HIS A 62 -16.15 -5.00 -26.34
CA HIS A 62 -16.11 -5.33 -24.91
C HIS A 62 -16.07 -4.04 -24.08
N PRO A 63 -17.23 -3.44 -23.80
CA PRO A 63 -17.27 -2.31 -22.86
C PRO A 63 -16.77 -2.79 -21.51
N ASP A 64 -15.82 -2.04 -20.93
CA ASP A 64 -15.16 -2.40 -19.69
C ASP A 64 -15.65 -1.55 -18.50
N MET A 65 -16.11 -0.36 -18.78
CA MET A 65 -16.82 0.52 -17.87
C MET A 65 -18.02 1.13 -18.57
N LEU A 66 -19.06 1.40 -17.81
CA LEU A 66 -20.21 2.19 -18.29
C LEU A 66 -20.33 3.43 -17.39
N LEU A 67 -20.46 4.58 -18.02
CA LEU A 67 -20.82 5.80 -17.34
C LEU A 67 -22.21 6.25 -17.81
N SER A 68 -22.99 6.74 -16.86
CA SER A 68 -24.26 7.42 -17.14
C SER A 68 -24.22 8.81 -16.52
N ASN A 69 -24.37 9.86 -17.34
CA ASN A 69 -24.24 11.25 -16.94
C ASN A 69 -22.90 11.51 -16.17
N GLY A 70 -21.80 10.93 -16.67
CA GLY A 70 -20.47 11.06 -16.08
C GLY A 70 -20.23 10.26 -14.77
N ASN A 71 -21.21 9.48 -14.31
CA ASN A 71 -21.08 8.63 -13.13
C ASN A 71 -20.82 7.18 -13.54
N ILE A 72 -19.78 6.58 -12.96
CA ILE A 72 -19.45 5.16 -13.17
C ILE A 72 -20.60 4.30 -12.65
N ARG A 73 -21.06 3.35 -13.48
CA ARG A 73 -22.04 2.34 -13.14
C ARG A 73 -21.35 0.99 -12.92
N HIS A 74 -21.89 0.17 -12.03
CA HIS A 74 -21.29 -1.11 -11.68
C HIS A 74 -21.71 -2.19 -12.68
N MET A 75 -20.78 -3.08 -13.05
CA MET A 75 -21.16 -4.31 -13.70
C MET A 75 -22.07 -5.12 -12.76
N ALA A 76 -22.99 -5.91 -13.30
CA ALA A 76 -23.81 -6.84 -12.55
C ALA A 76 -22.94 -7.69 -11.63
N ARG A 77 -23.11 -7.59 -10.32
CA ARG A 77 -22.14 -8.08 -9.34
C ARG A 77 -22.79 -8.79 -8.15
N TYR A 78 -21.99 -9.65 -7.51
CA TYR A 78 -22.34 -10.20 -6.20
C TYR A 78 -21.17 -10.15 -5.23
N PRO A 79 -21.38 -9.69 -3.97
CA PRO A 79 -22.61 -9.01 -3.51
C PRO A 79 -22.80 -7.66 -4.20
N ASN A 80 -24.02 -7.13 -4.13
CA ASN A 80 -24.35 -5.82 -4.66
C ASN A 80 -23.49 -4.73 -4.03
N PHE A 81 -23.33 -3.62 -4.72
CA PHE A 81 -22.56 -2.48 -4.24
C PHE A 81 -23.15 -1.91 -2.95
N ASP A 82 -22.31 -1.77 -1.94
CA ASP A 82 -22.62 -1.14 -0.66
C ASP A 82 -21.51 -0.12 -0.31
N SER A 83 -21.84 1.17 -0.40
CA SER A 83 -20.90 2.25 -0.12
C SER A 83 -20.37 2.26 1.32
N THR A 84 -21.02 1.54 2.24
CA THR A 84 -20.61 1.43 3.64
C THR A 84 -19.67 0.25 3.89
N ALA A 85 -19.63 -0.70 2.97
CA ALA A 85 -18.75 -1.86 3.06
C ALA A 85 -17.31 -1.47 2.72
N VAL A 86 -16.37 -1.97 3.52
CA VAL A 86 -14.98 -1.55 3.45
C VAL A 86 -14.30 -2.09 2.19
N ARG A 87 -14.27 -3.43 1.99
CA ARG A 87 -13.51 -4.04 0.90
C ARG A 87 -14.36 -4.17 -0.36
N PHE A 88 -13.86 -3.68 -1.50
CA PHE A 88 -14.53 -3.69 -2.81
C PHE A 88 -15.97 -3.16 -2.78
N ASN A 89 -16.34 -2.37 -1.75
CA ASN A 89 -17.72 -1.94 -1.52
C ASN A 89 -18.71 -3.13 -1.53
N GLY A 90 -18.34 -4.20 -0.87
CA GLY A 90 -19.11 -5.42 -0.72
C GLY A 90 -18.36 -6.68 -1.13
N THR A 91 -18.19 -7.60 -0.18
CA THR A 91 -17.58 -8.92 -0.38
C THR A 91 -18.37 -10.00 0.35
N SER A 92 -18.28 -11.23 -0.14
CA SER A 92 -18.93 -12.36 0.51
C SER A 92 -18.12 -13.66 0.35
N ALA A 93 -18.08 -14.47 1.39
CA ALA A 93 -17.46 -15.79 1.38
C ALA A 93 -18.10 -16.74 0.36
N ASP A 94 -19.38 -16.56 0.07
CA ASP A 94 -20.13 -17.41 -0.87
C ASP A 94 -20.17 -16.87 -2.30
N ALA A 95 -19.41 -15.79 -2.60
CA ALA A 95 -19.35 -15.22 -3.95
C ALA A 95 -18.96 -16.26 -5.03
N THR A 96 -18.18 -17.27 -4.65
CA THR A 96 -17.76 -18.37 -5.51
C THR A 96 -18.27 -19.74 -5.04
N ALA A 97 -19.34 -19.78 -4.22
CA ALA A 97 -19.88 -21.02 -3.72
C ALA A 97 -20.45 -21.87 -4.89
N PRO A 98 -20.23 -23.19 -4.90
CA PRO A 98 -20.69 -24.07 -5.99
C PRO A 98 -22.18 -23.95 -6.29
N ARG A 99 -23.01 -23.72 -5.28
CA ARG A 99 -24.46 -23.51 -5.46
C ARG A 99 -24.75 -22.28 -6.30
N ARG A 100 -24.06 -21.16 -6.05
CA ARG A 100 -24.20 -19.91 -6.81
C ARG A 100 -23.65 -20.09 -8.22
N VAL A 101 -22.41 -20.57 -8.35
CA VAL A 101 -21.75 -20.76 -9.64
C VAL A 101 -22.57 -21.69 -10.57
N LYS A 102 -23.21 -22.71 -10.03
CA LYS A 102 -24.11 -23.61 -10.82
C LYS A 102 -25.31 -22.87 -11.42
N SER A 103 -25.81 -21.81 -10.77
CA SER A 103 -26.98 -21.04 -11.27
C SER A 103 -26.64 -20.14 -12.46
N TRP A 104 -25.38 -19.76 -12.63
CA TRP A 104 -24.95 -18.95 -13.77
C TRP A 104 -24.93 -19.81 -15.05
N LYS A 105 -25.53 -19.35 -16.11
CA LYS A 105 -25.57 -20.10 -17.38
C LYS A 105 -24.27 -19.96 -18.14
N HIS A 106 -23.85 -18.73 -18.35
CA HIS A 106 -22.66 -18.34 -19.12
C HIS A 106 -21.79 -17.37 -18.30
N PRO A 107 -20.99 -17.86 -17.33
CA PRO A 107 -20.15 -17.00 -16.51
C PRO A 107 -18.86 -16.55 -17.20
N GLU A 108 -18.59 -17.05 -18.42
CA GLU A 108 -17.41 -16.71 -19.21
C GLU A 108 -17.36 -15.21 -19.49
N GLY A 109 -16.21 -14.58 -19.26
CA GLY A 109 -16.05 -13.12 -19.37
C GLY A 109 -16.42 -12.33 -18.11
N GLY A 110 -16.95 -13.00 -17.07
CA GLY A 110 -17.05 -12.43 -15.73
C GLY A 110 -15.71 -12.30 -15.06
N TYR A 111 -15.66 -11.59 -13.94
CA TYR A 111 -14.45 -11.39 -13.13
C TYR A 111 -14.65 -11.85 -11.69
N LEU A 112 -13.60 -12.39 -11.12
CA LEU A 112 -13.44 -12.61 -9.67
C LEU A 112 -12.41 -11.64 -9.15
N HIS A 113 -12.79 -10.83 -8.17
CA HIS A 113 -11.92 -9.96 -7.39
C HIS A 113 -11.82 -10.52 -5.97
N ALA A 114 -10.62 -10.62 -5.44
CA ALA A 114 -10.42 -11.10 -4.09
C ALA A 114 -9.23 -10.40 -3.45
N MET A 115 -9.31 -10.11 -2.15
CA MET A 115 -8.13 -9.71 -1.40
C MET A 115 -7.13 -10.87 -1.36
N HIS A 116 -5.86 -10.54 -1.23
CA HIS A 116 -4.80 -11.45 -0.83
C HIS A 116 -5.15 -12.08 0.53
N ILE A 117 -4.73 -13.31 0.79
CA ILE A 117 -5.02 -14.00 2.06
C ILE A 117 -4.64 -13.18 3.30
N SER A 118 -3.61 -12.36 3.18
CA SER A 118 -3.07 -11.49 4.23
C SER A 118 -3.58 -10.05 4.16
N ASP A 119 -4.52 -9.76 3.28
CA ASP A 119 -4.98 -8.39 3.00
C ASP A 119 -3.85 -7.42 2.56
N TRP A 120 -2.73 -7.92 2.01
CA TRP A 120 -1.62 -7.05 1.56
C TRP A 120 -1.88 -6.36 0.23
N GLY A 121 -2.85 -6.82 -0.51
CA GLY A 121 -3.31 -6.31 -1.80
C GLY A 121 -4.46 -7.17 -2.29
N ASP A 122 -4.63 -7.22 -3.58
CA ASP A 122 -5.71 -7.94 -4.22
C ASP A 122 -5.26 -8.77 -5.42
N PHE A 123 -6.21 -9.54 -5.94
CA PHE A 123 -6.07 -10.34 -7.15
C PHE A 123 -7.32 -10.20 -8.00
N HIS A 124 -7.11 -10.19 -9.31
CA HIS A 124 -8.18 -10.17 -10.31
C HIS A 124 -8.05 -11.35 -11.26
N TYR A 125 -9.16 -12.00 -11.52
CA TYR A 125 -9.23 -13.13 -12.43
C TYR A 125 -10.39 -12.96 -13.39
N ARG A 126 -10.16 -13.31 -14.67
CA ARG A 126 -11.21 -13.54 -15.63
C ARG A 126 -11.76 -14.93 -15.41
N ILE A 127 -13.07 -15.06 -15.43
CA ILE A 127 -13.74 -16.36 -15.42
C ILE A 127 -13.75 -16.89 -16.86
N THR A 128 -13.11 -18.02 -17.08
CA THR A 128 -13.01 -18.69 -18.40
C THR A 128 -14.00 -19.84 -18.53
N GLY A 129 -14.70 -20.18 -17.45
CA GLY A 129 -15.71 -21.23 -17.44
C GLY A 129 -16.00 -21.75 -16.04
N LYS A 130 -16.75 -22.82 -15.98
CA LYS A 130 -17.01 -23.59 -14.76
C LYS A 130 -17.06 -25.10 -15.05
N ASP A 131 -16.70 -25.91 -14.07
CA ASP A 131 -16.84 -27.35 -14.15
C ASP A 131 -18.25 -27.84 -13.72
N LYS A 132 -18.51 -29.16 -13.87
CA LYS A 132 -19.79 -29.75 -13.46
C LYS A 132 -20.06 -29.67 -11.96
N ALA A 133 -19.01 -29.53 -11.13
CA ALA A 133 -19.15 -29.37 -9.69
C ALA A 133 -19.49 -27.92 -9.28
N GLY A 134 -19.36 -26.96 -10.20
CA GLY A 134 -19.55 -25.54 -9.93
C GLY A 134 -18.28 -24.87 -9.43
N LYS A 135 -17.11 -25.40 -9.77
CA LYS A 135 -15.83 -24.74 -9.55
C LYS A 135 -15.50 -23.87 -10.76
N LEU A 136 -15.12 -22.63 -10.50
CA LEU A 136 -14.70 -21.68 -11.53
C LEU A 136 -13.35 -22.08 -12.15
N MET A 137 -13.24 -21.87 -13.45
CA MET A 137 -11.99 -21.86 -14.20
C MET A 137 -11.56 -20.40 -14.34
N LEU A 138 -10.33 -20.08 -13.94
CA LEU A 138 -9.85 -18.72 -13.76
C LEU A 138 -8.53 -18.49 -14.49
N GLU A 139 -8.39 -17.30 -15.08
CA GLU A 139 -7.15 -16.78 -15.67
C GLU A 139 -6.84 -15.43 -15.05
N GLY A 140 -5.62 -15.22 -14.54
CA GLY A 140 -5.22 -13.95 -13.92
C GLY A 140 -4.45 -14.12 -12.62
N GLY A 141 -4.64 -13.18 -11.69
CA GLY A 141 -3.91 -13.14 -10.42
C GLY A 141 -2.51 -12.53 -10.57
N TRP A 142 -2.36 -11.57 -11.49
CA TRP A 142 -1.07 -10.98 -11.85
C TRP A 142 -0.67 -9.75 -11.02
N GLN A 143 -1.44 -9.40 -9.97
CA GLN A 143 -1.19 -8.21 -9.16
C GLN A 143 -0.15 -8.44 -8.07
N ASN A 144 0.19 -9.69 -7.79
CA ASN A 144 1.12 -10.06 -6.74
C ASN A 144 1.95 -11.27 -7.18
N ASN A 145 3.27 -11.23 -7.02
CA ASN A 145 4.19 -12.32 -7.37
C ASN A 145 4.56 -13.21 -6.19
N ARG A 146 4.08 -12.92 -4.98
CA ARG A 146 4.21 -13.84 -3.84
C ARG A 146 3.12 -14.90 -3.93
N GLN A 147 3.53 -16.16 -4.02
CA GLN A 147 2.60 -17.28 -4.07
C GLN A 147 1.87 -17.44 -2.74
N SER A 148 0.65 -16.97 -2.70
CA SER A 148 -0.26 -17.04 -1.56
C SER A 148 -1.70 -17.12 -2.04
N GLY A 149 -2.59 -17.56 -1.18
CA GLY A 149 -3.97 -17.81 -1.54
C GLY A 149 -4.85 -16.57 -1.59
N LEU A 150 -6.03 -16.74 -2.15
CA LEU A 150 -7.10 -15.75 -2.09
C LEU A 150 -7.73 -15.73 -0.70
N HIS A 151 -8.09 -14.55 -0.22
CA HIS A 151 -8.82 -14.40 1.04
C HIS A 151 -10.16 -15.16 0.99
N ALA A 152 -10.46 -15.95 2.00
CA ALA A 152 -11.62 -16.83 2.00
C ALA A 152 -12.98 -16.09 2.02
N LYS A 153 -13.01 -14.87 2.57
CA LYS A 153 -14.24 -14.08 2.76
C LYS A 153 -14.27 -12.81 1.90
N ASN A 154 -13.11 -12.16 1.71
CA ASN A 154 -13.03 -10.87 1.05
C ASN A 154 -12.91 -11.04 -0.47
N ARG A 155 -14.00 -11.44 -1.10
CA ARG A 155 -14.11 -11.67 -2.54
C ARG A 155 -15.48 -11.25 -3.09
N MET A 156 -15.50 -10.86 -4.35
CA MET A 156 -16.71 -10.55 -5.10
C MET A 156 -16.57 -11.02 -6.55
N VAL A 157 -17.70 -11.13 -7.24
CA VAL A 157 -17.73 -11.37 -8.69
C VAL A 157 -18.47 -10.25 -9.39
N GLU A 158 -18.11 -9.96 -10.63
CA GLU A 158 -18.85 -9.01 -11.47
C GLU A 158 -18.90 -9.47 -12.93
N ASN A 159 -19.70 -8.76 -13.72
CA ASN A 159 -20.03 -9.09 -15.10
C ASN A 159 -20.67 -10.48 -15.23
N ILE A 160 -21.65 -10.75 -14.38
CA ILE A 160 -22.45 -11.99 -14.38
C ILE A 160 -23.91 -11.62 -14.61
N PHE A 161 -24.51 -12.12 -15.70
CA PHE A 161 -25.85 -11.73 -16.07
C PHE A 161 -26.93 -12.06 -15.02
N GLU A 162 -26.79 -13.19 -14.33
CA GLU A 162 -27.75 -13.64 -13.31
C GLU A 162 -27.67 -12.79 -12.02
N GLU A 163 -26.61 -12.00 -11.85
CA GLU A 163 -26.43 -11.09 -10.72
C GLU A 163 -26.85 -9.64 -11.08
N LEU A 164 -27.52 -9.43 -12.22
CA LEU A 164 -28.10 -8.13 -12.60
C LEU A 164 -29.42 -7.93 -11.87
N ASP A 165 -29.38 -7.42 -10.63
CA ASP A 165 -30.57 -7.35 -9.78
C ASP A 165 -30.67 -6.08 -8.91
N ALA A 166 -29.71 -5.15 -9.01
CA ALA A 166 -29.71 -3.89 -8.29
C ALA A 166 -29.68 -2.66 -9.22
N PRO A 167 -30.29 -1.52 -8.82
CA PRO A 167 -30.21 -0.28 -9.57
C PRO A 167 -28.78 0.20 -9.80
N GLY A 168 -28.49 0.71 -10.99
CA GLY A 168 -27.17 1.17 -11.42
C GLY A 168 -26.26 0.04 -11.95
N GLU A 169 -26.72 -1.19 -11.96
CA GLU A 169 -25.97 -2.30 -12.53
C GLU A 169 -26.22 -2.45 -14.04
N TRP A 170 -25.21 -2.98 -14.72
CA TRP A 170 -25.25 -3.25 -16.14
C TRP A 170 -24.53 -4.55 -16.51
N PHE A 171 -24.93 -5.13 -17.63
CA PHE A 171 -24.29 -6.28 -18.25
C PHE A 171 -24.26 -6.12 -19.77
N TYR A 172 -23.18 -6.55 -20.40
CA TYR A 172 -23.06 -6.54 -21.86
C TYR A 172 -22.85 -7.95 -22.40
N GLN A 173 -23.77 -8.37 -23.26
CA GLN A 173 -23.66 -9.62 -23.96
C GLN A 173 -22.98 -9.41 -25.32
N ALA A 174 -21.74 -9.81 -25.43
CA ALA A 174 -20.89 -9.53 -26.59
C ALA A 174 -21.37 -10.19 -27.88
N GLU A 175 -21.89 -11.43 -27.80
CA GLU A 175 -22.36 -12.21 -28.97
C GLU A 175 -23.53 -11.55 -29.71
N SER A 176 -24.38 -10.83 -28.99
CA SER A 176 -25.52 -10.13 -29.51
C SER A 176 -25.43 -8.62 -29.53
N SER A 177 -24.25 -8.07 -29.10
CA SER A 177 -24.03 -6.64 -28.88
C SER A 177 -25.12 -5.99 -28.03
N THR A 178 -25.63 -6.70 -27.04
CA THR A 178 -26.77 -6.26 -26.23
C THR A 178 -26.32 -5.76 -24.88
N LEU A 179 -26.62 -4.49 -24.60
CA LEU A 179 -26.46 -3.86 -23.30
C LEU A 179 -27.75 -4.03 -22.48
N TYR A 180 -27.61 -4.52 -21.26
CA TYR A 180 -28.65 -4.57 -20.23
C TYR A 180 -28.30 -3.59 -19.15
N TYR A 181 -29.26 -2.79 -18.72
CA TYR A 181 -29.06 -1.77 -17.70
C TYR A 181 -30.24 -1.70 -16.73
N TYR A 182 -29.96 -1.68 -15.45
CA TYR A 182 -30.98 -1.42 -14.43
C TYR A 182 -30.85 0.06 -13.98
N PRO A 183 -31.73 0.97 -14.46
CA PRO A 183 -31.59 2.40 -14.16
C PRO A 183 -31.60 2.70 -12.67
N MET A 184 -30.92 3.77 -12.27
CA MET A 184 -31.08 4.35 -10.92
C MET A 184 -32.51 4.88 -10.74
N PRO A 185 -33.04 4.92 -9.50
CA PRO A 185 -34.42 5.34 -9.26
C PRO A 185 -34.77 6.74 -9.80
N ASP A 186 -33.78 7.66 -9.78
CA ASP A 186 -33.96 9.05 -10.19
C ASP A 186 -33.38 9.34 -11.59
N GLU A 187 -33.14 8.30 -12.38
CA GLU A 187 -32.51 8.41 -13.70
C GLU A 187 -33.51 8.13 -14.81
N ASP A 188 -33.65 9.07 -15.74
CA ASP A 188 -34.31 8.84 -17.00
C ASP A 188 -33.30 8.33 -18.04
N ALA A 189 -33.34 7.03 -18.32
CA ALA A 189 -32.40 6.39 -19.24
C ALA A 189 -32.56 6.87 -20.70
N GLU A 190 -33.69 7.41 -21.09
CA GLU A 190 -33.94 7.92 -22.46
C GLU A 190 -33.16 9.25 -22.70
N THR A 191 -32.95 10.04 -21.65
CA THR A 191 -32.26 11.32 -21.75
C THR A 191 -30.83 11.27 -21.21
N ALA A 192 -30.46 10.22 -20.51
CA ALA A 192 -29.12 10.06 -19.94
C ALA A 192 -28.05 9.88 -21.02
N VAL A 193 -26.90 10.50 -20.83
CA VAL A 193 -25.73 10.33 -21.70
C VAL A 193 -24.92 9.13 -21.22
N PHE A 194 -24.89 8.09 -22.04
CA PHE A 194 -24.09 6.91 -21.78
C PHE A 194 -22.76 6.96 -22.48
N GLU A 195 -21.71 6.55 -21.79
CA GLU A 195 -20.33 6.56 -22.30
C GLU A 195 -19.59 5.29 -21.85
N THR A 196 -18.62 4.87 -22.66
CA THR A 196 -17.70 3.79 -22.30
C THR A 196 -16.28 4.16 -22.73
N PRO A 197 -15.25 3.89 -21.91
CA PRO A 197 -13.85 4.08 -22.31
C PRO A 197 -13.49 3.16 -23.49
N ILE A 198 -12.62 3.67 -24.38
CA ILE A 198 -12.04 2.91 -25.48
C ILE A 198 -10.51 3.03 -25.57
N LEU A 199 -9.92 3.92 -24.77
CA LEU A 199 -8.47 4.15 -24.72
C LEU A 199 -7.92 3.76 -23.34
N LYS A 200 -6.71 3.21 -23.32
CA LYS A 200 -5.94 2.97 -22.07
C LYS A 200 -5.15 4.20 -21.68
N HIS A 201 -4.58 4.89 -22.65
CA HIS A 201 -3.77 6.09 -22.45
C HIS A 201 -4.41 7.25 -23.19
N LEU A 202 -4.30 8.44 -22.62
CA LEU A 202 -4.76 9.69 -23.21
C LEU A 202 -3.60 10.50 -23.79
N ILE A 203 -2.46 10.48 -23.09
CA ILE A 203 -1.24 11.20 -23.47
C ILE A 203 -0.03 10.29 -23.28
N GLU A 204 0.83 10.24 -24.26
CA GLU A 204 2.09 9.51 -24.19
C GLU A 204 3.26 10.39 -24.64
N PHE A 205 4.30 10.44 -23.82
CA PHE A 205 5.61 10.98 -24.18
C PHE A 205 6.51 9.79 -24.52
N ARG A 206 7.02 9.74 -25.74
CA ARG A 206 7.81 8.63 -26.28
C ARG A 206 9.21 9.10 -26.67
N GLY A 207 10.11 9.14 -25.71
CA GLY A 207 11.52 9.44 -25.89
C GLY A 207 12.44 8.32 -25.39
N SER A 208 13.70 8.63 -25.24
CA SER A 208 14.73 7.77 -24.66
C SER A 208 15.79 8.62 -23.95
N GLU A 209 16.75 8.00 -23.26
CA GLU A 209 17.90 8.71 -22.70
C GLU A 209 18.70 9.48 -23.77
N GLN A 210 18.86 8.89 -24.96
CA GLN A 210 19.64 9.48 -26.04
C GLN A 210 18.87 10.54 -26.84
N GLN A 211 17.55 10.43 -26.87
CA GLN A 211 16.65 11.36 -27.56
C GLN A 211 15.43 11.62 -26.68
N PRO A 212 15.56 12.45 -25.65
CA PRO A 212 14.46 12.71 -24.74
C PRO A 212 13.43 13.68 -25.36
N VAL A 213 12.17 13.48 -24.99
CA VAL A 213 11.13 14.49 -25.19
C VAL A 213 11.33 15.58 -24.14
N THR A 214 11.44 16.85 -24.56
CA THR A 214 11.84 17.90 -23.61
C THR A 214 10.94 19.12 -23.64
N HIS A 215 10.80 19.78 -22.46
CA HIS A 215 10.17 21.10 -22.32
C HIS A 215 8.73 21.17 -22.85
N ILE A 216 7.93 20.13 -22.58
CA ILE A 216 6.50 20.09 -22.89
C ILE A 216 5.68 20.24 -21.61
N THR A 217 4.73 21.14 -21.61
CA THR A 217 3.80 21.36 -20.49
C THR A 217 2.36 21.11 -20.91
N ILE A 218 1.67 20.25 -20.21
CA ILE A 218 0.21 20.07 -20.28
C ILE A 218 -0.40 20.80 -19.07
N GLN A 219 -1.33 21.71 -19.29
CA GLN A 219 -1.85 22.53 -18.19
C GLN A 219 -3.35 22.81 -18.29
N GLY A 220 -4.04 22.71 -17.16
CA GLY A 220 -5.43 23.17 -17.00
C GLY A 220 -6.44 22.36 -17.83
N ILE A 221 -6.16 21.07 -18.06
CA ILE A 221 -6.98 20.17 -18.86
C ILE A 221 -7.60 19.10 -17.95
N GLU A 222 -8.86 18.81 -18.19
CA GLU A 222 -9.56 17.66 -17.62
C GLU A 222 -9.21 16.39 -18.43
N LEU A 223 -8.78 15.33 -17.72
CA LEU A 223 -8.41 14.04 -18.31
C LEU A 223 -9.31 12.96 -17.70
N THR A 224 -10.04 12.22 -18.53
CA THR A 224 -11.05 11.30 -18.03
C THR A 224 -11.27 10.09 -18.93
N GLN A 225 -11.85 9.05 -18.35
CA GLN A 225 -12.36 7.85 -19.02
C GLN A 225 -11.30 7.04 -19.76
N THR A 226 -10.52 6.24 -19.01
CA THR A 226 -9.63 5.21 -19.57
C THR A 226 -10.14 3.82 -19.23
N LEU A 227 -9.75 2.83 -20.03
CA LEU A 227 -10.01 1.41 -19.76
C LEU A 227 -9.37 0.95 -18.46
N ARG A 228 -9.99 -0.03 -17.80
CA ARG A 228 -9.38 -0.72 -16.65
C ARG A 228 -8.19 -1.55 -17.11
N THR A 229 -7.18 -1.67 -16.25
CA THR A 229 -5.90 -2.31 -16.59
C THR A 229 -5.61 -3.57 -15.79
N PHE A 230 -6.45 -3.93 -14.82
CA PHE A 230 -6.20 -5.06 -13.92
C PHE A 230 -6.08 -6.43 -14.61
N MET A 231 -6.56 -6.58 -15.85
CA MET A 231 -6.38 -7.79 -16.65
C MET A 231 -5.30 -7.64 -17.75
N ASP A 232 -4.51 -6.59 -17.72
CA ASP A 232 -3.38 -6.42 -18.63
C ASP A 232 -2.14 -7.16 -18.12
N LYS A 233 -1.04 -7.05 -18.89
CA LYS A 233 0.23 -7.63 -18.50
C LYS A 233 0.85 -6.82 -17.35
N TYR A 234 1.05 -7.47 -16.23
CA TYR A 234 1.77 -6.95 -15.08
C TYR A 234 3.24 -7.40 -15.11
N GLU A 235 4.11 -6.60 -14.53
CA GLU A 235 5.51 -6.96 -14.32
C GLU A 235 5.84 -6.95 -12.82
N PRO A 236 6.70 -7.86 -12.33
CA PRO A 236 7.09 -7.89 -10.93
C PRO A 236 7.98 -6.70 -10.60
N LEU A 237 7.75 -6.08 -9.46
CA LEU A 237 8.74 -5.29 -8.77
C LEU A 237 9.78 -6.21 -8.11
N LEU A 238 10.92 -5.65 -7.74
CA LEU A 238 12.05 -6.44 -7.23
C LEU A 238 11.74 -7.04 -5.86
N ARG A 239 12.11 -8.33 -5.65
CA ARG A 239 11.99 -9.08 -4.40
C ARG A 239 10.68 -8.83 -3.67
N SER A 240 9.63 -8.64 -4.44
CA SER A 240 8.40 -8.03 -3.99
C SER A 240 7.25 -9.04 -3.91
N ASP A 241 6.22 -8.60 -3.29
CA ASP A 241 4.86 -9.13 -3.35
C ASP A 241 3.94 -8.15 -4.10
N TRP A 242 4.51 -7.33 -4.96
CA TRP A 242 3.81 -6.35 -5.79
C TRP A 242 4.21 -6.48 -7.26
N MET A 243 3.21 -6.52 -8.12
CA MET A 243 3.37 -6.40 -9.56
C MET A 243 2.66 -5.14 -10.03
N VAL A 244 3.17 -4.48 -11.06
CA VAL A 244 2.66 -3.22 -11.56
C VAL A 244 2.31 -3.31 -13.05
N TYR A 245 1.21 -2.66 -13.43
CA TYR A 245 0.95 -2.35 -14.83
C TYR A 245 1.81 -1.14 -15.24
N ARG A 246 2.71 -1.33 -16.22
CA ARG A 246 3.56 -0.25 -16.71
C ARG A 246 2.80 0.63 -17.70
N GLY A 247 2.06 1.58 -17.18
CA GLY A 247 1.27 2.53 -17.94
C GLY A 247 0.31 3.33 -17.08
N GLY A 248 -0.34 4.32 -17.68
CA GLY A 248 -1.30 5.21 -17.03
C GLY A 248 -2.05 6.03 -18.06
N ALA A 249 -3.02 6.84 -17.62
CA ALA A 249 -3.70 7.76 -18.53
C ALA A 249 -2.73 8.75 -19.17
N VAL A 250 -1.69 9.16 -18.44
CA VAL A 250 -0.55 9.95 -18.94
C VAL A 250 0.73 9.15 -18.70
N VAL A 251 1.46 8.84 -19.76
CA VAL A 251 2.72 8.08 -19.70
C VAL A 251 3.88 9.00 -20.08
N PHE A 252 4.86 9.09 -19.19
CA PHE A 252 6.14 9.75 -19.45
C PHE A 252 7.23 8.68 -19.62
N GLU A 253 7.80 8.57 -20.81
CA GLU A 253 8.95 7.72 -21.07
C GLU A 253 9.99 8.50 -21.85
N GLY A 254 11.23 8.50 -21.36
CA GLY A 254 12.33 9.24 -21.98
C GLY A 254 12.09 10.76 -21.99
N THR A 255 11.79 11.36 -20.82
CA THR A 255 11.46 12.80 -20.76
C THR A 255 12.45 13.62 -19.94
N GLU A 256 12.63 14.88 -20.32
CA GLU A 256 13.32 15.90 -19.51
C GLU A 256 12.52 17.20 -19.46
N ASP A 257 12.44 17.80 -18.27
CA ASP A 257 11.81 19.11 -18.06
C ASP A 257 10.36 19.19 -18.59
N CYS A 258 9.63 18.05 -18.58
CA CYS A 258 8.23 17.97 -18.97
C CYS A 258 7.30 18.13 -17.76
N SER A 259 6.07 18.59 -17.95
CA SER A 259 5.18 18.91 -16.83
C SER A 259 3.72 18.61 -17.13
N LEU A 260 3.03 18.10 -16.10
CA LEU A 260 1.57 18.06 -15.98
C LEU A 260 1.16 19.02 -14.86
N LYS A 261 0.45 20.11 -15.17
CA LYS A 261 0.12 21.17 -14.21
C LYS A 261 -1.36 21.52 -14.19
N ASP A 262 -1.89 21.79 -13.00
CA ASP A 262 -3.25 22.34 -12.81
C ASP A 262 -4.35 21.51 -13.51
N CYS A 263 -4.12 20.22 -13.72
CA CYS A 263 -5.03 19.32 -14.41
C CYS A 263 -6.05 18.69 -13.44
N TYR A 264 -7.16 18.22 -14.00
CA TYR A 264 -8.15 17.43 -13.29
C TYR A 264 -8.24 16.03 -13.89
N LEU A 265 -7.82 15.01 -13.13
CA LEU A 265 -7.80 13.62 -13.58
C LEU A 265 -8.85 12.82 -12.80
N HIS A 266 -9.80 12.22 -13.51
CA HIS A 266 -10.88 11.47 -12.84
C HIS A 266 -11.50 10.39 -13.73
N ASN A 267 -12.22 9.44 -13.12
CA ASN A 267 -12.87 8.33 -13.80
C ASN A 267 -11.91 7.55 -14.71
N LEU A 268 -10.71 7.29 -14.21
CA LEU A 268 -9.68 6.53 -14.93
C LEU A 268 -9.72 5.06 -14.51
N GLY A 269 -9.54 4.15 -15.45
CA GLY A 269 -9.65 2.71 -15.20
C GLY A 269 -8.39 2.07 -14.60
N GLY A 270 -7.23 2.70 -14.73
CA GLY A 270 -5.93 2.24 -14.20
C GLY A 270 -5.16 3.35 -13.50
N ASN A 271 -3.82 3.35 -13.59
CA ASN A 271 -2.98 4.42 -13.06
C ASN A 271 -3.24 5.75 -13.78
N ALA A 272 -3.14 6.87 -13.05
CA ALA A 272 -3.35 8.17 -13.68
C ALA A 272 -2.10 8.69 -14.39
N VAL A 273 -0.96 8.79 -13.69
CA VAL A 273 0.32 9.27 -14.27
C VAL A 273 1.40 8.24 -14.02
N PHE A 274 2.15 7.87 -15.05
CA PHE A 274 3.21 6.86 -14.96
C PHE A 274 4.49 7.36 -15.62
N PHE A 275 5.56 7.46 -14.82
CA PHE A 275 6.92 7.73 -15.29
C PHE A 275 7.64 6.41 -15.46
N SER A 276 7.85 6.00 -16.72
CA SER A 276 8.51 4.76 -17.12
C SER A 276 9.96 5.01 -17.48
N CYS A 277 10.87 4.20 -16.96
CA CYS A 277 12.28 4.22 -17.34
C CYS A 277 12.95 5.60 -17.20
N TYR A 278 13.71 6.07 -18.20
CA TYR A 278 14.43 7.34 -18.15
C TYR A 278 13.50 8.55 -18.06
N ASN A 279 13.58 9.30 -16.99
CA ASN A 279 12.89 10.60 -16.86
C ASN A 279 13.71 11.54 -15.95
N ARG A 280 13.82 12.82 -16.30
CA ARG A 280 14.58 13.82 -15.55
C ARG A 280 13.80 15.12 -15.37
N ARG A 281 13.79 15.66 -14.16
CA ARG A 281 13.25 16.98 -13.83
C ARG A 281 11.81 17.23 -14.27
N SER A 282 11.07 16.14 -14.50
CA SER A 282 9.65 16.24 -14.87
C SER A 282 8.79 16.49 -13.62
N THR A 283 7.66 17.16 -13.82
CA THR A 283 6.84 17.66 -12.70
C THR A 283 5.37 17.29 -12.87
N VAL A 284 4.74 16.87 -11.77
CA VAL A 284 3.28 16.80 -11.61
C VAL A 284 2.89 17.77 -10.49
N SER A 285 2.14 18.82 -10.82
CA SER A 285 1.83 19.85 -9.81
C SER A 285 0.46 20.50 -9.98
N GLY A 286 -0.07 21.02 -8.87
CA GLY A 286 -1.32 21.78 -8.85
C GLY A 286 -2.54 20.97 -9.32
N SER A 287 -2.46 19.67 -9.40
CA SER A 287 -3.47 18.83 -10.05
C SER A 287 -4.39 18.13 -9.04
N HIS A 288 -5.59 17.80 -9.48
CA HIS A 288 -6.59 17.10 -8.69
C HIS A 288 -6.84 15.71 -9.27
N PHE A 289 -6.65 14.68 -8.45
CA PHE A 289 -6.85 13.28 -8.78
C PHE A 289 -7.99 12.70 -7.94
N THR A 290 -9.00 12.16 -8.58
CA THR A 290 -10.10 11.50 -7.88
C THR A 290 -10.75 10.43 -8.74
N ARG A 291 -11.34 9.42 -8.14
CA ARG A 291 -11.95 8.28 -8.85
C ARG A 291 -10.97 7.66 -9.87
N ILE A 292 -9.79 7.31 -9.38
CA ILE A 292 -8.74 6.64 -10.14
C ILE A 292 -8.82 5.13 -9.88
N GLY A 293 -8.72 4.34 -10.92
CA GLY A 293 -8.85 2.87 -10.84
C GLY A 293 -7.74 2.18 -10.07
N ALA A 294 -6.53 2.73 -10.16
CA ALA A 294 -5.32 2.23 -9.50
C ALA A 294 -4.55 3.38 -8.81
N SER A 295 -3.22 3.49 -8.97
CA SER A 295 -2.36 4.52 -8.36
C SER A 295 -2.47 5.88 -9.06
N ALA A 296 -2.21 6.96 -8.32
CA ALA A 296 -2.29 8.31 -8.92
C ALA A 296 -1.00 8.71 -9.64
N VAL A 297 0.18 8.58 -9.02
CA VAL A 297 1.47 8.91 -9.65
C VAL A 297 2.49 7.80 -9.37
N CYS A 298 3.06 7.22 -10.41
CA CYS A 298 4.05 6.16 -10.31
C CYS A 298 5.37 6.56 -10.97
N PHE A 299 6.48 6.32 -10.27
CA PHE A 299 7.84 6.40 -10.81
C PHE A 299 8.47 5.00 -10.78
N VAL A 300 8.66 4.39 -11.94
CA VAL A 300 9.16 3.01 -12.04
C VAL A 300 10.28 2.93 -13.09
N GLY A 301 11.50 2.71 -12.62
CA GLY A 301 12.68 2.57 -13.46
C GLY A 301 12.73 1.26 -14.24
N ASP A 302 13.80 1.07 -14.97
CA ASP A 302 14.09 -0.18 -15.66
C ASP A 302 14.71 -1.19 -14.66
N PRO A 303 14.17 -2.41 -14.51
CA PRO A 303 14.79 -3.45 -13.71
C PRO A 303 16.24 -3.75 -14.05
N ASN A 304 16.66 -3.55 -15.30
CA ASN A 304 18.05 -3.72 -15.73
C ASN A 304 19.01 -2.67 -15.17
N ALA A 305 18.49 -1.58 -14.60
CA ALA A 305 19.31 -0.60 -13.88
C ALA A 305 19.67 -1.06 -12.46
N VAL A 306 19.06 -2.12 -11.96
CA VAL A 306 19.30 -2.65 -10.60
C VAL A 306 20.44 -3.67 -10.62
N ARG A 307 21.39 -3.51 -9.69
CA ARG A 307 22.49 -4.47 -9.50
C ARG A 307 22.03 -5.67 -8.68
N SER A 308 22.45 -6.86 -9.09
CA SER A 308 22.06 -8.12 -8.43
C SER A 308 20.55 -8.24 -8.22
N PRO A 309 19.71 -8.03 -9.26
CA PRO A 309 18.26 -8.07 -9.12
C PRO A 309 17.77 -9.48 -8.80
N SER A 310 16.63 -9.55 -8.11
CA SER A 310 15.78 -10.74 -8.01
C SER A 310 14.32 -10.28 -8.04
N PHE A 311 13.40 -11.13 -8.48
CA PHE A 311 12.04 -10.68 -8.78
C PHE A 311 10.99 -11.37 -7.91
N GLU A 312 11.34 -12.46 -7.26
CA GLU A 312 10.43 -13.18 -6.38
C GLU A 312 10.82 -13.00 -4.91
N TYR A 313 9.84 -12.97 -4.03
CA TYR A 313 10.06 -12.78 -2.59
C TYR A 313 11.09 -13.76 -1.98
N ASN A 314 11.08 -15.01 -2.43
CA ASN A 314 12.01 -16.05 -1.92
C ASN A 314 13.31 -16.14 -2.72
N GLU A 315 13.48 -15.32 -3.74
CA GLU A 315 14.66 -15.27 -4.58
C GLU A 315 15.73 -14.35 -3.97
N PHE A 316 16.98 -14.78 -4.02
CA PHE A 316 18.11 -14.01 -3.53
C PHE A 316 19.38 -14.32 -4.34
N VAL A 317 20.28 -13.37 -4.40
CA VAL A 317 21.60 -13.54 -5.02
C VAL A 317 22.57 -14.04 -3.95
N ALA A 318 23.28 -15.15 -4.24
CA ALA A 318 24.27 -15.70 -3.32
C ALA A 318 25.37 -14.67 -3.01
N ALA A 319 25.84 -14.60 -1.76
CA ALA A 319 26.80 -13.60 -1.28
C ALA A 319 28.05 -13.44 -2.17
N GLY A 320 28.61 -14.57 -2.66
CA GLY A 320 29.78 -14.56 -3.55
C GLY A 320 29.53 -14.03 -4.98
N LYS A 321 28.24 -13.83 -5.36
CA LYS A 321 27.83 -13.32 -6.68
C LYS A 321 27.27 -11.89 -6.62
N LEU A 322 27.14 -11.31 -5.43
CA LEU A 322 26.64 -9.95 -5.29
C LEU A 322 27.57 -8.95 -6.00
N ASP A 323 27.00 -8.07 -6.80
CA ASP A 323 27.71 -6.88 -7.28
C ASP A 323 27.89 -5.90 -6.13
N ARG A 324 29.12 -5.47 -5.87
CA ARG A 324 29.48 -4.58 -4.77
C ARG A 324 29.56 -3.11 -5.15
N THR A 325 29.38 -2.81 -6.43
CA THR A 325 29.40 -1.43 -6.90
C THR A 325 28.15 -0.70 -6.38
N PRO A 326 28.29 0.43 -5.67
CA PRO A 326 27.15 1.19 -5.20
C PRO A 326 26.31 1.80 -6.32
N GLY A 327 25.02 1.96 -6.05
CA GLY A 327 24.07 2.63 -6.94
C GLY A 327 23.63 1.81 -8.14
N PRO A 328 22.97 2.46 -9.12
CA PRO A 328 22.39 1.81 -10.28
C PRO A 328 23.42 1.42 -11.36
N ILE A 329 22.94 0.66 -12.35
CA ILE A 329 23.61 0.49 -13.66
C ILE A 329 23.00 1.51 -14.63
N GLY A 330 23.85 2.37 -15.22
CA GLY A 330 23.38 3.37 -16.20
C GLY A 330 22.42 4.41 -15.61
N ASN A 331 21.51 4.90 -16.45
CA ASN A 331 20.61 6.02 -16.12
C ASN A 331 19.14 5.76 -16.47
N ASN A 332 18.76 4.53 -16.85
CA ASN A 332 17.40 4.25 -17.32
C ASN A 332 16.37 4.14 -16.17
N TYR A 333 16.21 5.22 -15.43
CA TYR A 333 15.28 5.33 -14.32
C TYR A 333 14.85 6.78 -14.08
N PRO A 334 13.71 7.05 -13.40
CA PRO A 334 13.29 8.40 -13.06
C PRO A 334 14.19 9.03 -11.99
N ALA A 335 14.61 10.29 -12.19
CA ALA A 335 15.35 11.03 -11.17
C ALA A 335 15.11 12.53 -11.23
N HIS A 336 15.26 13.20 -10.05
CA HIS A 336 15.10 14.64 -9.90
C HIS A 336 13.72 15.16 -10.31
N CYS A 337 12.68 14.31 -10.23
CA CYS A 337 11.30 14.67 -10.55
C CYS A 337 10.56 15.19 -9.31
N LEU A 338 9.44 15.88 -9.54
CA LEU A 338 8.69 16.59 -8.51
C LEU A 338 7.20 16.26 -8.57
N VAL A 339 6.62 15.89 -7.43
CA VAL A 339 5.17 15.79 -7.18
C VAL A 339 4.82 16.86 -6.14
N TYR A 340 4.18 17.94 -6.55
CA TYR A 340 4.02 19.12 -5.72
C TYR A 340 2.61 19.70 -5.78
N ASP A 341 2.03 20.03 -4.61
CA ASP A 341 0.74 20.73 -4.50
C ASP A 341 -0.39 19.99 -5.25
N ASN A 342 -0.52 18.67 -5.07
CA ASN A 342 -1.59 17.90 -5.68
C ASN A 342 -2.59 17.41 -4.62
N LEU A 343 -3.86 17.42 -4.99
CA LEU A 343 -4.95 16.82 -4.24
C LEU A 343 -5.24 15.44 -4.82
N ILE A 344 -5.00 14.39 -4.02
CA ILE A 344 -5.14 12.98 -4.42
C ILE A 344 -6.09 12.29 -3.46
N HIS A 345 -7.25 11.85 -3.94
CA HIS A 345 -8.21 11.13 -3.09
C HIS A 345 -9.14 10.20 -3.88
N SER A 346 -9.79 9.28 -3.17
CA SER A 346 -10.73 8.32 -3.75
C SER A 346 -10.10 7.56 -4.94
N ILE A 347 -8.92 7.01 -4.71
CA ILE A 347 -8.16 6.22 -5.68
C ILE A 347 -8.25 4.73 -5.34
N GLY A 348 -7.83 3.86 -6.27
CA GLY A 348 -7.94 2.42 -6.08
C GLY A 348 -9.38 1.92 -6.20
N LEU A 349 -10.16 2.46 -7.15
CA LEU A 349 -11.55 2.02 -7.34
C LEU A 349 -11.62 0.54 -7.70
N PHE A 350 -10.71 0.07 -8.52
CA PHE A 350 -10.69 -1.31 -9.00
C PHE A 350 -9.59 -2.11 -8.33
N GLU A 351 -8.37 -1.62 -8.31
CA GLU A 351 -7.20 -2.28 -7.73
C GLU A 351 -6.93 -1.77 -6.31
N LYS A 352 -6.51 -2.67 -5.41
CA LYS A 352 -6.30 -2.34 -3.99
C LYS A 352 -4.82 -2.31 -3.59
N GLN A 353 -3.95 -2.93 -4.38
CA GLN A 353 -2.49 -2.84 -4.20
C GLN A 353 -1.94 -1.60 -4.92
N ILE A 354 -2.27 -0.42 -4.39
CA ILE A 354 -2.00 0.88 -5.03
C ILE A 354 -1.56 1.94 -4.01
N THR A 355 -1.07 3.07 -4.50
CA THR A 355 -0.76 4.23 -3.67
C THR A 355 -1.06 5.56 -4.35
N GLY A 356 -1.10 6.63 -3.56
CA GLY A 356 -1.14 7.99 -4.09
C GLY A 356 0.13 8.34 -4.87
N VAL A 357 1.31 8.00 -4.31
CA VAL A 357 2.61 8.17 -5.01
C VAL A 357 3.46 6.92 -4.78
N GLU A 358 3.87 6.27 -5.89
CA GLU A 358 4.73 5.09 -5.90
C GLU A 358 6.14 5.43 -6.39
N LEU A 359 7.16 5.02 -5.62
CA LEU A 359 8.58 5.21 -5.94
C LEU A 359 9.27 3.84 -5.98
N SER A 360 9.65 3.37 -7.16
CA SER A 360 10.38 2.12 -7.36
C SER A 360 11.48 2.29 -8.41
N MET A 361 12.67 1.78 -8.16
CA MET A 361 13.82 1.86 -9.07
C MET A 361 14.06 3.30 -9.57
N CYS A 362 14.10 4.26 -8.64
CA CYS A 362 14.28 5.68 -8.93
C CYS A 362 15.13 6.37 -7.85
N ARG A 363 15.49 7.64 -8.03
CA ARG A 363 16.25 8.40 -7.04
C ARG A 363 15.93 9.89 -7.07
N HIS A 364 16.20 10.59 -5.98
CA HIS A 364 16.04 12.05 -5.88
C HIS A 364 14.66 12.55 -6.34
N ILE A 365 13.59 11.84 -5.97
CA ILE A 365 12.22 12.32 -6.21
C ILE A 365 11.79 13.16 -5.01
N THR A 366 11.19 14.32 -5.29
CA THR A 366 10.59 15.17 -4.27
C THR A 366 9.07 15.03 -4.29
N VAL A 367 8.48 14.69 -3.14
CA VAL A 367 7.02 14.61 -2.94
C VAL A 367 6.67 15.63 -1.86
N SER A 368 6.07 16.75 -2.23
CA SER A 368 5.94 17.90 -1.34
C SER A 368 4.58 18.58 -1.43
N HIS A 369 4.01 18.98 -0.30
CA HIS A 369 2.75 19.72 -0.22
C HIS A 369 1.56 19.05 -0.92
N ASN A 370 1.47 17.73 -0.87
CA ASN A 370 0.32 17.00 -1.38
C ASN A 370 -0.66 16.68 -0.25
N SER A 371 -1.97 16.74 -0.52
CA SER A 371 -3.02 16.19 0.34
C SER A 371 -3.47 14.87 -0.25
N ILE A 372 -3.25 13.76 0.49
CA ILE A 372 -3.51 12.39 0.02
C ILE A 372 -4.40 11.69 1.05
N TYR A 373 -5.58 11.26 0.63
CA TYR A 373 -6.51 10.56 1.52
C TYR A 373 -7.50 9.68 0.75
N ASP A 374 -8.28 8.89 1.50
CA ASP A 374 -9.26 7.95 0.96
C ASP A 374 -8.61 6.97 -0.03
N THR A 375 -7.63 6.21 0.49
CA THR A 375 -6.88 5.21 -0.28
C THR A 375 -7.03 3.81 0.33
N PRO A 376 -7.17 2.75 -0.49
CA PRO A 376 -7.29 1.38 0.01
C PRO A 376 -6.00 0.87 0.66
N ARG A 377 -4.83 1.40 0.27
CA ARG A 377 -3.51 1.05 0.79
C ARG A 377 -2.76 2.32 1.22
N ALA A 378 -1.47 2.42 1.01
CA ALA A 378 -0.66 3.56 1.44
C ALA A 378 -0.95 4.86 0.66
N GLY A 379 -0.69 6.00 1.27
CA GLY A 379 -0.70 7.28 0.56
C GLY A 379 0.57 7.50 -0.24
N ILE A 380 1.74 7.20 0.34
CA ILE A 380 3.05 7.30 -0.30
C ILE A 380 3.80 5.99 -0.03
N ASN A 381 4.40 5.41 -1.06
CA ASN A 381 5.17 4.18 -0.94
C ASN A 381 6.57 4.31 -1.57
N VAL A 382 7.57 3.76 -0.89
CA VAL A 382 8.94 3.60 -1.41
C VAL A 382 9.25 2.11 -1.45
N SER A 383 9.37 1.58 -2.65
CA SER A 383 9.68 0.17 -2.89
C SER A 383 11.18 -0.10 -2.94
N GLU A 384 11.53 -1.36 -3.01
CA GLU A 384 12.90 -1.82 -3.24
C GLU A 384 13.46 -1.36 -4.60
N GLY A 385 14.78 -1.43 -4.73
CA GLY A 385 15.49 -1.00 -5.95
C GLY A 385 15.63 0.50 -6.08
N THR A 386 15.23 1.29 -5.08
CA THR A 386 15.47 2.73 -5.06
C THR A 386 16.89 3.06 -4.56
N TRP A 387 17.46 4.15 -5.07
CA TRP A 387 18.82 4.58 -4.72
C TRP A 387 18.84 5.79 -3.78
N GLY A 388 17.68 6.11 -3.22
CA GLY A 388 17.51 7.12 -2.20
C GLY A 388 17.56 8.56 -2.69
N GLY A 389 17.86 9.47 -1.76
CA GLY A 389 17.84 10.92 -2.01
C GLY A 389 16.44 11.49 -2.17
N HIS A 390 15.40 10.72 -1.86
CA HIS A 390 14.02 11.20 -1.89
C HIS A 390 13.77 12.20 -0.76
N ILE A 391 13.00 13.24 -1.06
CA ILE A 391 12.54 14.23 -0.08
C ILE A 391 11.01 14.18 -0.05
N ILE A 392 10.47 13.77 1.09
CA ILE A 392 9.03 13.65 1.33
C ILE A 392 8.69 14.63 2.44
N GLU A 393 8.06 15.76 2.07
CA GLU A 393 7.90 16.87 3.02
C GLU A 393 6.58 17.62 2.84
N PHE A 394 6.10 18.19 3.94
CA PHE A 394 4.88 19.02 3.99
C PHE A 394 3.62 18.36 3.43
N ASN A 395 3.60 17.03 3.32
CA ASN A 395 2.40 16.32 2.88
C ASN A 395 1.42 16.15 4.04
N ASP A 396 0.13 16.07 3.70
CA ASP A 396 -0.97 15.73 4.58
C ASP A 396 -1.57 14.40 4.12
N VAL A 397 -1.29 13.30 4.84
CA VAL A 397 -1.62 11.94 4.39
C VAL A 397 -2.44 11.24 5.47
N PHE A 398 -3.70 10.92 5.17
CA PHE A 398 -4.63 10.37 6.15
C PHE A 398 -5.73 9.52 5.49
N ASP A 399 -6.57 8.85 6.27
CA ASP A 399 -7.63 7.96 5.79
C ASP A 399 -7.10 6.96 4.75
N THR A 400 -5.99 6.32 5.10
CA THR A 400 -5.28 5.33 4.29
C THR A 400 -5.45 3.94 4.87
N VAL A 401 -4.97 2.90 4.15
CA VAL A 401 -5.03 1.49 4.56
C VAL A 401 -6.48 1.06 4.85
N LYS A 402 -7.44 1.55 4.05
CA LYS A 402 -8.86 1.30 4.27
C LYS A 402 -9.25 -0.15 3.99
N GLU A 403 -8.65 -0.76 2.98
CA GLU A 403 -9.02 -2.10 2.51
C GLU A 403 -7.92 -3.14 2.76
N THR A 404 -6.65 -2.72 2.83
CA THR A 404 -5.50 -3.59 3.09
C THR A 404 -5.11 -3.63 4.57
N GLY A 405 -4.10 -4.40 4.93
CA GLY A 405 -3.54 -4.51 6.26
C GLY A 405 -2.02 -4.59 6.25
N ASP A 406 -1.38 -4.35 7.41
CA ASP A 406 0.09 -4.37 7.58
C ASP A 406 0.82 -3.31 6.74
N HIS A 407 0.25 -2.12 6.65
CA HIS A 407 0.79 -0.97 5.93
C HIS A 407 0.65 0.32 6.73
N GLY A 408 1.27 1.39 6.23
CA GLY A 408 1.18 2.73 6.80
C GLY A 408 0.67 3.79 5.82
N SER A 409 0.36 4.98 6.35
CA SER A 409 0.10 6.17 5.51
C SER A 409 1.31 6.49 4.63
N PHE A 410 2.51 6.52 5.23
CA PHE A 410 3.76 6.28 4.53
C PHE A 410 4.17 4.82 4.72
N ASN A 411 4.53 4.14 3.63
CA ASN A 411 4.96 2.76 3.67
C ASN A 411 6.25 2.59 2.87
N SER A 412 7.14 1.71 3.33
CA SER A 412 8.32 1.32 2.56
C SER A 412 8.77 -0.09 2.89
N TRP A 413 9.48 -0.69 1.96
CA TRP A 413 10.34 -1.86 2.20
C TRP A 413 11.63 -1.69 1.41
N GLY A 414 12.71 -2.28 1.91
CA GLY A 414 14.05 -2.01 1.39
C GLY A 414 14.72 -3.22 0.77
N ARG A 415 14.19 -4.37 0.82
CA ARG A 415 14.73 -5.65 0.32
C ARG A 415 15.88 -5.48 -0.71
N ASP A 416 16.93 -4.79 -0.28
CA ASP A 416 18.10 -4.44 -1.09
C ASP A 416 18.92 -5.70 -1.44
N ARG A 417 20.00 -5.57 -2.22
CA ARG A 417 20.77 -6.73 -2.75
C ARG A 417 21.30 -7.68 -1.67
N PHE A 418 21.50 -7.20 -0.43
CA PHE A 418 21.89 -8.04 0.71
C PHE A 418 20.72 -8.73 1.39
N TRP A 419 19.51 -8.39 1.02
CA TRP A 419 18.32 -8.95 1.65
C TRP A 419 18.21 -10.46 1.43
N HIS A 420 17.71 -11.15 2.46
CA HIS A 420 17.49 -12.58 2.44
C HIS A 420 16.25 -12.90 3.28
N PRO A 421 15.35 -13.82 2.85
CA PRO A 421 14.16 -14.19 3.62
C PRO A 421 14.48 -14.80 4.99
N HIS A 422 15.72 -15.32 5.17
CA HIS A 422 16.23 -15.76 6.48
C HIS A 422 17.05 -14.64 7.11
N ARG A 423 16.49 -13.94 8.08
CA ARG A 423 17.12 -12.79 8.78
C ARG A 423 18.52 -13.06 9.32
N GLN A 424 18.77 -14.28 9.82
CA GLN A 424 20.11 -14.65 10.32
C GLN A 424 21.18 -14.64 9.22
N VAL A 425 20.80 -15.03 7.99
CA VAL A 425 21.72 -14.96 6.84
C VAL A 425 22.00 -13.53 6.49
N MET A 426 20.97 -12.68 6.45
CA MET A 426 21.10 -11.26 6.18
C MET A 426 21.98 -10.58 7.25
N ASP A 427 21.70 -10.80 8.54
CA ASP A 427 22.49 -10.23 9.63
C ASP A 427 23.96 -10.68 9.55
N SER A 428 24.22 -11.97 9.30
CA SER A 428 25.60 -12.49 9.15
C SER A 428 26.32 -11.85 7.95
N LEU A 429 25.63 -11.69 6.82
CA LEU A 429 26.20 -11.10 5.61
C LEU A 429 26.62 -9.64 5.83
N VAL A 430 25.74 -8.83 6.38
CA VAL A 430 26.03 -7.41 6.59
C VAL A 430 27.01 -7.16 7.74
N ASN A 431 27.10 -8.07 8.72
CA ASN A 431 28.14 -8.02 9.74
C ASN A 431 29.53 -8.36 9.17
N ALA A 432 29.59 -9.22 8.17
CA ALA A 432 30.85 -9.54 7.49
C ALA A 432 31.26 -8.43 6.49
N GLU A 433 30.29 -7.76 5.85
CA GLU A 433 30.51 -6.78 4.79
C GLU A 433 29.52 -5.60 4.91
N ALA A 434 29.78 -4.68 5.86
CA ALA A 434 28.90 -3.55 6.16
C ALA A 434 28.69 -2.58 4.98
N SER A 435 29.61 -2.54 4.02
CA SER A 435 29.49 -1.71 2.81
C SER A 435 28.28 -2.06 1.95
N LEU A 436 27.76 -3.29 2.05
CA LEU A 436 26.55 -3.72 1.33
C LEU A 436 25.29 -2.98 1.79
N ILE A 437 25.24 -2.50 3.03
CA ILE A 437 24.07 -1.82 3.60
C ILE A 437 23.67 -0.59 2.78
N LEU A 438 24.66 0.19 2.32
CA LEU A 438 24.45 1.40 1.53
C LEU A 438 24.73 1.20 0.03
N ALA A 439 24.81 -0.03 -0.43
CA ALA A 439 25.14 -0.31 -1.81
C ALA A 439 23.96 0.00 -2.76
N ASP A 440 22.73 -0.12 -2.30
CA ASP A 440 21.53 0.30 -3.06
C ASP A 440 21.12 1.71 -2.66
N VAL A 441 20.68 1.94 -1.45
CA VAL A 441 20.24 3.27 -0.97
C VAL A 441 21.45 4.16 -0.65
N THR A 442 22.07 4.71 -1.69
CA THR A 442 23.34 5.47 -1.59
C THR A 442 23.19 6.87 -1.00
N SER A 443 21.99 7.40 -0.91
CA SER A 443 21.66 8.71 -0.35
C SER A 443 20.47 8.59 0.60
N PRO A 444 20.45 9.33 1.73
CA PRO A 444 19.34 9.24 2.69
C PRO A 444 17.99 9.57 2.06
N ILE A 445 16.96 8.83 2.48
CA ILE A 445 15.56 9.17 2.21
C ILE A 445 15.08 10.03 3.38
N VAL A 446 14.58 11.22 3.08
CA VAL A 446 14.18 12.22 4.08
C VAL A 446 12.68 12.33 4.17
N LEU A 447 12.12 12.06 5.36
CA LEU A 447 10.72 12.33 5.70
C LEU A 447 10.69 13.44 6.73
N ARG A 448 10.15 14.61 6.36
CA ARG A 448 10.14 15.75 7.29
C ARG A 448 8.92 16.66 7.08
N TYR A 449 8.47 17.27 8.15
CA TYR A 449 7.37 18.23 8.11
C TYR A 449 6.12 17.66 7.44
N ASN A 450 5.82 16.37 7.64
CA ASN A 450 4.59 15.77 7.16
C ASN A 450 3.60 15.60 8.32
N ARG A 451 2.32 15.57 8.00
CA ARG A 451 1.27 15.12 8.88
C ARG A 451 0.74 13.79 8.35
N PHE A 452 0.84 12.74 9.19
CA PHE A 452 0.35 11.41 8.88
C PHE A 452 -0.74 11.01 9.87
N ARG A 453 -1.79 10.33 9.39
CA ARG A 453 -2.76 9.64 10.22
C ARG A 453 -3.17 8.32 9.59
N CYS A 454 -2.93 7.23 10.28
CA CYS A 454 -3.39 5.90 9.91
C CYS A 454 -4.18 5.29 11.07
N ASP A 455 -5.47 5.00 10.85
CA ASP A 455 -6.34 4.43 11.88
C ASP A 455 -6.34 2.89 11.85
N ARG A 456 -5.72 2.26 10.85
CA ARG A 456 -5.71 0.80 10.62
C ARG A 456 -4.33 0.19 10.44
N GLY A 457 -3.28 0.96 10.62
CA GLY A 457 -1.89 0.59 10.50
C GLY A 457 -0.99 1.61 11.16
N TRP A 458 0.14 1.92 10.56
CA TRP A 458 1.09 2.89 11.08
C TRP A 458 1.03 4.22 10.34
N ASP A 459 1.37 5.30 11.02
CA ASP A 459 1.55 6.60 10.36
C ASP A 459 2.76 6.55 9.42
N ILE A 460 3.86 5.97 9.91
CA ILE A 460 5.08 5.71 9.15
C ILE A 460 5.46 4.25 9.36
N ASP A 461 5.49 3.47 8.29
CA ASP A 461 5.85 2.06 8.26
C ASP A 461 7.12 1.85 7.45
N LEU A 462 8.23 1.54 8.12
CA LEU A 462 9.44 1.06 7.49
C LEU A 462 9.54 -0.45 7.68
N ASP A 463 9.14 -1.19 6.64
CA ASP A 463 9.09 -2.66 6.63
C ASP A 463 10.37 -3.27 6.03
N ASP A 464 10.44 -4.57 5.98
CA ASP A 464 11.47 -5.50 5.43
C ASP A 464 12.71 -4.82 4.83
N GLY A 465 13.73 -4.53 5.66
CA GLY A 465 15.03 -4.06 5.18
C GLY A 465 15.14 -2.58 4.85
N SER A 466 14.08 -1.79 5.05
CA SER A 466 14.13 -0.32 4.82
C SER A 466 15.30 0.33 5.56
N GLY A 467 16.24 0.91 4.82
CA GLY A 467 17.47 1.49 5.37
C GLY A 467 17.76 2.88 4.85
N ASN A 468 18.67 3.58 5.55
CA ASN A 468 19.17 4.92 5.23
C ASN A 468 18.06 5.99 5.18
N TYR A 469 17.32 6.13 6.29
CA TYR A 469 16.23 7.10 6.45
C TYR A 469 16.59 8.19 7.47
N HIS A 470 16.16 9.42 7.19
CA HIS A 470 16.15 10.51 8.17
C HIS A 470 14.72 11.03 8.32
N ILE A 471 14.10 10.77 9.48
CA ILE A 471 12.68 11.01 9.76
C ILE A 471 12.58 12.03 10.89
N TYR A 472 12.21 13.27 10.60
CA TYR A 472 12.18 14.31 11.60
C TYR A 472 11.11 15.38 11.37
N ASN A 473 10.67 16.02 12.45
CA ASN A 473 9.66 17.08 12.43
C ASN A 473 8.34 16.63 11.76
N ASN A 474 7.94 15.36 11.96
CA ASN A 474 6.65 14.88 11.49
C ASN A 474 5.64 14.85 12.63
N LEU A 475 4.37 15.10 12.28
CA LEU A 475 3.22 14.95 13.15
C LEU A 475 2.52 13.63 12.81
N CYS A 476 2.64 12.64 13.70
CA CYS A 476 2.01 11.32 13.59
C CYS A 476 0.77 11.29 14.49
N LEU A 477 -0.44 11.17 13.93
CA LEU A 477 -1.67 11.45 14.67
C LEU A 477 -2.35 10.23 15.31
N ASN A 478 -2.03 9.00 14.92
CA ASN A 478 -2.68 7.83 15.49
C ASN A 478 -1.94 6.50 15.32
N GLY A 479 -1.26 6.28 14.19
CA GLY A 479 -0.66 4.99 13.83
C GLY A 479 0.71 4.74 14.47
N GLY A 480 1.43 5.78 14.86
CA GLY A 480 2.80 5.66 15.37
C GLY A 480 3.84 5.42 14.28
N ILE A 481 5.08 5.11 14.70
CA ILE A 481 6.21 4.87 13.80
C ILE A 481 6.72 3.45 13.99
N LYS A 482 6.66 2.62 12.93
CA LYS A 482 7.24 1.29 12.89
C LYS A 482 8.58 1.32 12.18
N LEU A 483 9.60 0.72 12.81
CA LEU A 483 10.88 0.39 12.19
C LEU A 483 11.10 -1.11 12.31
N ARG A 484 10.97 -1.83 11.22
CA ARG A 484 11.26 -3.25 11.14
C ARG A 484 12.74 -3.46 10.79
N GLU A 485 13.20 -4.67 10.52
CA GLU A 485 14.61 -4.91 10.19
C GLU A 485 15.11 -3.99 9.08
N GLY A 486 16.25 -3.36 9.30
CA GLY A 486 16.90 -2.40 8.41
C GLY A 486 18.06 -1.71 9.10
N PHE A 487 18.63 -0.69 8.47
CA PHE A 487 19.89 -0.08 8.92
C PHE A 487 19.87 1.44 8.75
N TYR A 488 20.57 2.14 9.67
CA TYR A 488 20.84 3.57 9.59
C TYR A 488 19.59 4.45 9.46
N ARG A 489 18.59 4.19 10.31
CA ARG A 489 17.38 5.02 10.40
C ARG A 489 17.54 5.99 11.55
N VAL A 490 17.56 7.29 11.25
CA VAL A 490 17.58 8.38 12.24
C VAL A 490 16.17 8.93 12.36
N VAL A 491 15.53 8.76 13.51
CA VAL A 491 14.18 9.23 13.82
C VAL A 491 14.26 10.21 14.98
N GLU A 492 14.05 11.48 14.71
CA GLU A 492 14.22 12.50 15.73
C GLU A 492 13.19 13.64 15.64
N ASN A 493 12.88 14.22 16.79
CA ASN A 493 12.04 15.42 16.88
C ASN A 493 10.66 15.29 16.23
N ASN A 494 10.04 14.10 16.29
CA ASN A 494 8.67 13.87 15.84
C ASN A 494 7.69 13.95 17.01
N ILE A 495 6.42 14.23 16.73
CA ILE A 495 5.33 14.14 17.70
C ILE A 495 4.47 12.95 17.31
N ILE A 496 4.30 11.97 18.22
CA ILE A 496 3.54 10.76 18.01
C ILE A 496 2.35 10.78 18.97
N VAL A 497 1.22 11.23 18.46
CA VAL A 497 -0.01 11.43 19.24
C VAL A 497 -0.73 10.09 19.44
N ASN A 498 -1.14 9.79 20.69
CA ASN A 498 -1.91 8.62 21.10
C ASN A 498 -1.30 7.26 20.74
N ASN A 499 -0.05 7.24 20.34
CA ASN A 499 0.69 6.04 19.95
C ASN A 499 2.18 6.20 20.32
N SER A 500 3.01 5.35 19.78
CA SER A 500 4.41 5.28 20.16
C SER A 500 5.29 4.77 19.03
N PHE A 501 6.45 4.30 19.42
CA PHE A 501 7.47 3.67 18.62
C PHE A 501 7.29 2.15 18.60
N HIS A 502 7.34 1.57 17.39
CA HIS A 502 7.17 0.14 17.13
C HIS A 502 8.45 -0.44 16.50
N PRO A 503 9.52 -0.67 17.27
CA PRO A 503 10.71 -1.33 16.76
C PRO A 503 10.46 -2.84 16.64
N HIS A 504 10.66 -3.40 15.43
CA HIS A 504 10.48 -4.82 15.18
C HIS A 504 11.77 -5.43 14.61
N VAL A 505 12.25 -6.52 15.21
CA VAL A 505 13.33 -7.37 14.66
C VAL A 505 14.62 -6.60 14.36
N TRP A 506 15.09 -5.78 15.27
CA TRP A 506 16.32 -5.02 15.07
C TRP A 506 17.58 -5.88 15.12
N PHE A 507 18.50 -5.61 14.21
CA PHE A 507 19.81 -6.24 14.19
C PHE A 507 20.78 -5.55 15.17
N LYS A 508 21.81 -6.30 15.60
CA LYS A 508 22.79 -5.80 16.57
C LYS A 508 23.47 -4.52 16.10
N ASN A 509 23.82 -4.45 14.82
CA ASN A 509 24.54 -3.33 14.22
C ASN A 509 23.65 -2.50 13.29
N SER A 510 22.35 -2.36 13.62
CA SER A 510 21.41 -1.60 12.80
C SER A 510 21.79 -0.13 12.63
N GLY A 511 22.48 0.46 13.61
CA GLY A 511 22.87 1.86 13.59
C GLY A 511 21.69 2.83 13.74
N ASP A 512 20.53 2.32 14.18
CA ASP A 512 19.30 3.10 14.33
C ASP A 512 19.38 4.09 15.49
N VAL A 513 18.78 5.26 15.30
CA VAL A 513 18.68 6.33 16.30
C VAL A 513 17.21 6.73 16.46
N PHE A 514 16.76 6.82 17.71
CA PHE A 514 15.42 7.32 18.06
C PHE A 514 15.54 8.31 19.22
N THR A 515 15.54 9.62 18.91
CA THR A 515 15.85 10.67 19.90
C THR A 515 14.91 11.87 19.77
N ARG A 516 14.70 12.59 20.86
CA ARG A 516 13.95 13.86 20.90
C ARG A 516 12.51 13.77 20.40
N ASN A 517 11.92 12.58 20.40
CA ASN A 517 10.52 12.39 19.98
C ASN A 517 9.60 12.55 21.20
N ILE A 518 8.41 13.12 20.97
CA ILE A 518 7.32 13.09 21.95
C ILE A 518 6.50 11.82 21.68
N VAL A 519 6.43 10.91 22.66
CA VAL A 519 5.70 9.64 22.58
C VAL A 519 4.62 9.59 23.66
N MET A 520 3.40 9.21 23.26
CA MET A 520 2.24 9.25 24.14
C MET A 520 1.79 7.89 24.68
N SER A 521 2.52 6.84 24.35
CA SER A 521 2.31 5.51 24.93
C SER A 521 3.63 4.73 25.02
N SER A 522 3.62 3.55 25.65
CA SER A 522 4.80 2.70 25.78
C SER A 522 5.31 2.25 24.39
N TYR A 523 6.62 2.14 24.23
CA TYR A 523 7.21 1.45 23.08
C TYR A 523 6.63 0.04 22.95
N ARG A 524 6.49 -0.41 21.74
CA ARG A 524 5.93 -1.74 21.40
C ARG A 524 6.98 -2.61 20.70
N PRO A 525 8.10 -2.95 21.38
CA PRO A 525 9.15 -3.74 20.78
C PRO A 525 8.70 -5.18 20.55
N ILE A 526 8.95 -5.71 19.36
CA ILE A 526 8.69 -7.10 19.00
C ILE A 526 9.97 -7.71 18.46
N GLN A 527 10.45 -8.80 19.07
CA GLN A 527 11.69 -9.48 18.70
C GLN A 527 12.94 -8.58 18.75
N VAL A 528 12.92 -7.49 19.51
CA VAL A 528 14.06 -6.59 19.68
C VAL A 528 14.98 -7.16 20.76
N ARG A 529 16.20 -7.50 20.36
CA ARG A 529 17.27 -8.00 21.26
C ARG A 529 18.37 -6.96 21.49
N HIS A 530 18.50 -6.03 20.56
CA HIS A 530 19.49 -4.96 20.56
C HIS A 530 18.81 -3.65 20.17
N TRP A 531 19.15 -2.59 20.88
CA TRP A 531 18.58 -1.26 20.69
C TRP A 531 19.58 -0.39 19.94
N GLY A 532 19.60 -0.38 18.65
CA GLY A 532 20.32 0.47 17.75
C GLY A 532 21.62 1.15 18.27
N LEU A 533 21.89 2.31 17.75
CA LEU A 533 23.00 3.16 18.21
C LEU A 533 22.58 4.00 19.41
N GLU A 534 21.40 4.61 19.37
CA GLU A 534 20.90 5.49 20.43
C GLU A 534 19.36 5.50 20.46
N VAL A 535 18.78 5.19 21.62
CA VAL A 535 17.37 5.39 21.93
C VAL A 535 17.33 6.15 23.25
N ASP A 536 17.26 7.50 23.17
CA ASP A 536 17.38 8.38 24.34
C ASP A 536 16.85 9.80 24.06
N TYR A 537 16.83 10.67 25.07
CA TYR A 537 16.38 12.06 25.01
C TYR A 537 14.92 12.21 24.53
N ASN A 538 14.10 11.18 24.69
CA ASN A 538 12.69 11.23 24.30
C ASN A 538 11.83 11.81 25.41
N ILE A 539 10.64 12.26 25.06
CA ILE A 539 9.67 12.87 25.97
C ILE A 539 8.48 11.91 26.08
N PHE A 540 8.31 11.31 27.25
CA PHE A 540 7.18 10.46 27.59
C PHE A 540 6.09 11.26 28.27
N THR A 541 4.82 11.04 27.90
CA THR A 541 3.68 11.67 28.57
C THR A 541 3.22 10.88 29.79
N ASP A 542 3.70 9.65 29.96
CA ASP A 542 3.35 8.74 31.05
C ASP A 542 4.59 8.12 31.69
N SER A 543 4.60 8.11 33.03
CA SER A 543 5.68 7.56 33.83
C SER A 543 5.83 6.05 33.70
N THR A 544 4.73 5.33 33.49
CA THR A 544 4.74 3.87 33.29
C THR A 544 5.44 3.51 31.99
N ALA A 545 5.15 4.25 30.89
CA ALA A 545 5.80 4.10 29.62
C ALA A 545 7.31 4.33 29.72
N TYR A 546 7.73 5.42 30.40
CA TYR A 546 9.13 5.70 30.67
C TYR A 546 9.80 4.58 31.48
N GLN A 547 9.19 4.10 32.57
CA GLN A 547 9.76 3.02 33.38
C GLN A 547 9.90 1.70 32.59
N LYS A 548 8.99 1.41 31.67
CA LYS A 548 9.13 0.25 30.76
C LYS A 548 10.34 0.39 29.85
N ALA A 549 10.56 1.58 29.26
CA ALA A 549 11.73 1.87 28.43
C ALA A 549 13.03 1.74 29.24
N ARG A 550 13.10 2.30 30.45
CA ARG A 550 14.24 2.16 31.36
C ARG A 550 14.61 0.70 31.67
N LYS A 551 13.62 -0.17 31.81
CA LYS A 551 13.84 -1.61 32.03
C LYS A 551 14.47 -2.31 30.81
N GLN A 552 14.37 -1.71 29.64
CA GLN A 552 14.98 -2.19 28.39
C GLN A 552 16.38 -1.59 28.16
N ASN A 553 16.93 -0.85 29.14
CA ASN A 553 18.20 -0.13 29.08
C ASN A 553 18.26 0.97 27.99
N THR A 554 17.11 1.57 27.66
CA THR A 554 17.00 2.75 26.81
C THR A 554 16.64 3.98 27.63
N ASP A 555 16.65 5.17 27.02
CA ASP A 555 16.05 6.40 27.55
C ASP A 555 16.67 6.87 28.89
N ALA A 556 18.01 6.80 29.02
CA ALA A 556 18.73 7.19 30.23
C ALA A 556 18.53 8.68 30.56
N HIS A 557 18.48 9.53 29.55
CA HIS A 557 18.35 10.99 29.66
C HIS A 557 17.00 11.51 29.20
N SER A 558 16.06 10.60 28.86
CA SER A 558 14.68 10.93 28.53
C SER A 558 13.92 11.43 29.77
N ILE A 559 12.82 12.14 29.55
CA ILE A 559 12.02 12.72 30.63
C ILE A 559 10.56 12.30 30.56
N VAL A 560 9.88 12.40 31.71
CA VAL A 560 8.42 12.38 31.79
C VAL A 560 7.95 13.82 31.87
N CYS A 561 7.14 14.25 30.89
CA CYS A 561 6.56 15.59 30.85
C CYS A 561 5.20 15.54 30.18
N THR A 562 4.21 16.15 30.77
CA THR A 562 2.90 16.33 30.12
C THR A 562 3.00 17.55 29.19
N PRO A 563 3.08 17.35 27.86
CA PRO A 563 3.20 18.46 26.94
C PRO A 563 1.90 19.27 26.94
N ALA A 564 2.02 20.57 27.25
CA ALA A 564 0.93 21.51 27.08
C ALA A 564 0.86 21.92 25.60
N PHE A 565 0.19 21.12 24.79
CA PHE A 565 -0.02 21.44 23.39
C PHE A 565 -0.87 22.70 23.23
N LEU A 566 -0.50 23.58 22.30
CA LEU A 566 -1.11 24.91 22.15
C LEU A 566 -2.59 24.81 21.72
N ASN A 567 -2.92 24.05 20.69
CA ASN A 567 -4.30 23.88 20.21
C ASN A 567 -4.52 22.59 19.43
N PRO A 568 -4.50 21.42 20.08
CA PRO A 568 -4.65 20.12 19.43
C PRO A 568 -5.93 19.98 18.61
N SER A 569 -7.04 20.60 19.08
CA SER A 569 -8.33 20.54 18.39
C SER A 569 -8.33 21.23 17.01
N ARG A 570 -7.32 22.05 16.75
CA ARG A 570 -7.07 22.68 15.43
C ARG A 570 -5.80 22.15 14.76
N GLY A 571 -5.22 21.05 15.26
CA GLY A 571 -4.03 20.43 14.68
C GLY A 571 -2.71 21.11 15.07
N ASP A 572 -2.72 22.03 16.04
CA ASP A 572 -1.50 22.66 16.57
C ASP A 572 -1.02 21.92 17.83
N TYR A 573 -0.10 20.99 17.61
CA TYR A 573 0.54 20.20 18.67
C TYR A 573 1.92 20.77 19.07
N ARG A 574 2.21 22.02 18.75
CA ARG A 574 3.40 22.71 19.32
C ARG A 574 3.26 22.84 20.82
N ILE A 575 4.39 22.86 21.50
CA ILE A 575 4.48 22.99 22.96
C ILE A 575 5.11 24.33 23.34
N ASP A 576 4.96 24.73 24.61
CA ASP A 576 5.64 25.92 25.13
C ASP A 576 7.18 25.76 24.97
N ASN A 577 7.82 26.74 24.38
CA ASN A 577 9.28 26.79 24.20
C ASN A 577 10.06 26.84 25.53
N HIS A 578 9.40 27.15 26.66
CA HIS A 578 9.97 27.12 28.00
C HIS A 578 9.74 25.80 28.74
N SER A 579 9.21 24.78 28.04
CA SER A 579 8.99 23.45 28.64
C SER A 579 10.28 22.68 28.86
N ASP A 580 10.26 21.75 29.81
CA ASP A 580 11.38 20.83 30.09
C ASP A 580 11.74 19.99 28.83
N ALA A 581 10.78 19.68 27.97
CA ALA A 581 11.00 18.96 26.72
C ALA A 581 12.01 19.69 25.82
N VAL A 582 11.92 21.03 25.74
CA VAL A 582 12.85 21.85 24.96
C VAL A 582 14.22 21.91 25.65
N PHE A 583 14.26 22.23 26.94
CA PHE A 583 15.55 22.47 27.65
C PHE A 583 16.33 21.19 27.94
N ARG A 584 15.67 20.12 28.31
CA ARG A 584 16.33 18.90 28.78
C ARG A 584 16.53 17.87 27.67
N CYS A 585 15.61 17.75 26.71
CA CYS A 585 15.71 16.80 25.61
C CYS A 585 16.09 17.45 24.28
N GLY A 586 16.06 18.78 24.18
CA GLY A 586 16.39 19.49 22.94
C GLY A 586 15.32 19.37 21.87
N PHE A 587 14.06 19.11 22.24
CA PHE A 587 12.94 19.12 21.31
C PHE A 587 12.76 20.52 20.71
N ARG A 588 12.41 20.60 19.44
CA ARG A 588 12.15 21.87 18.73
C ARG A 588 10.80 21.85 18.08
N ASN A 589 10.00 22.90 18.31
CA ASN A 589 8.76 23.09 17.57
C ASN A 589 9.03 23.25 16.08
N PHE A 590 8.09 22.85 15.27
CA PHE A 590 8.11 23.00 13.81
C PHE A 590 6.75 23.50 13.30
N ASP A 591 6.72 24.00 12.05
CA ASP A 591 5.51 24.55 11.43
C ASP A 591 4.45 23.46 11.22
N MET A 592 3.21 23.71 11.68
CA MET A 592 2.09 22.78 11.60
C MET A 592 0.91 23.32 10.77
N ASP A 593 1.09 24.43 10.10
CA ASP A 593 0.11 25.10 9.24
C ASP A 593 0.41 24.97 7.75
N ARG A 594 1.48 24.25 7.39
CA ARG A 594 2.00 24.12 6.03
C ARG A 594 1.77 22.74 5.41
N PHE A 595 1.10 21.84 6.10
CA PHE A 595 0.82 20.50 5.57
C PHE A 595 -0.20 20.54 4.43
N GLY A 596 0.03 19.71 3.42
CA GLY A 596 -0.87 19.52 2.30
C GLY A 596 -0.80 20.63 1.23
N VAL A 597 -1.81 20.65 0.40
CA VAL A 597 -1.89 21.54 -0.77
C VAL A 597 -1.80 23.03 -0.39
N VAL A 598 -1.17 23.81 -1.25
CA VAL A 598 -0.92 25.23 -1.01
C VAL A 598 -1.75 26.16 -1.90
N SER A 599 -2.11 25.74 -3.11
CA SER A 599 -2.93 26.54 -4.01
C SER A 599 -4.33 26.76 -3.46
N PRO A 600 -4.88 27.99 -3.53
CA PRO A 600 -6.21 28.29 -2.99
C PRO A 600 -7.32 27.40 -3.57
N ARG A 601 -7.22 27.07 -4.86
CA ARG A 601 -8.18 26.20 -5.54
C ARG A 601 -8.24 24.80 -4.90
N LEU A 602 -7.09 24.18 -4.64
CA LEU A 602 -7.04 22.85 -4.06
C LEU A 602 -7.34 22.87 -2.56
N LYS A 603 -6.91 23.92 -1.84
CA LYS A 603 -7.27 24.11 -0.41
C LYS A 603 -8.78 24.16 -0.19
N ALA A 604 -9.52 24.77 -1.10
CA ALA A 604 -10.98 24.83 -1.00
C ALA A 604 -11.68 23.48 -1.19
N LEU A 605 -11.01 22.50 -1.80
CA LEU A 605 -11.52 21.16 -2.06
C LEU A 605 -10.98 20.12 -1.08
N ALA A 606 -9.78 20.34 -0.57
CA ALA A 606 -9.08 19.38 0.29
C ALA A 606 -9.78 19.24 1.65
N LYS A 607 -9.87 18.00 2.12
CA LYS A 607 -10.24 17.70 3.51
C LYS A 607 -9.01 17.82 4.40
N THR A 608 -9.25 17.97 5.68
CA THR A 608 -8.24 17.83 6.74
C THR A 608 -8.58 16.60 7.59
N PRO A 609 -7.58 15.90 8.17
CA PRO A 609 -7.88 14.81 9.09
C PRO A 609 -8.60 15.32 10.34
N GLU A 610 -9.34 14.45 10.99
CA GLU A 610 -9.75 14.72 12.37
C GLU A 610 -8.52 14.77 13.28
N PHE A 611 -8.48 15.73 14.19
CA PHE A 611 -7.39 15.88 15.13
C PHE A 611 -7.72 15.12 16.42
N PRO A 612 -6.97 14.06 16.75
CA PRO A 612 -7.26 13.27 17.93
C PRO A 612 -6.99 14.09 19.20
N LYS A 613 -7.92 13.99 20.17
CA LYS A 613 -7.65 14.52 21.50
C LYS A 613 -6.51 13.72 22.13
N PRO A 614 -5.48 14.38 22.67
CA PRO A 614 -4.39 13.70 23.35
C PRO A 614 -4.89 12.88 24.54
N ILE A 615 -4.55 11.59 24.58
CA ILE A 615 -4.85 10.67 25.67
C ILE A 615 -3.58 10.56 26.52
N LEU A 616 -3.63 11.02 27.77
CA LEU A 616 -2.45 11.12 28.62
C LEU A 616 -2.20 9.88 29.48
N MET A 617 -3.03 8.84 29.41
CA MET A 617 -2.86 7.58 30.12
C MET A 617 -3.28 6.40 29.23
N GLU A 618 -2.48 5.32 29.21
CA GLU A 618 -2.83 4.06 28.55
C GLU A 618 -3.88 3.29 29.38
N GLU A 619 -5.08 3.09 28.84
CA GLU A 619 -5.93 1.97 29.21
C GLU A 619 -5.55 0.76 28.34
N GLY A 620 -4.54 0.02 28.76
CA GLY A 620 -4.11 -1.20 28.07
C GLY A 620 -5.09 -2.34 28.29
N LYS A 621 -5.75 -2.83 27.25
CA LYS A 621 -6.32 -4.19 27.27
C LYS A 621 -5.16 -5.17 27.32
N ALA A 622 -4.93 -5.81 28.47
CA ALA A 622 -3.98 -6.91 28.58
C ALA A 622 -4.53 -8.10 27.76
N HIS A 623 -3.80 -8.49 26.72
CA HIS A 623 -4.09 -9.74 26.02
C HIS A 623 -3.81 -10.91 26.98
N ALA A 624 -4.73 -11.86 27.04
CA ALA A 624 -4.60 -13.02 27.94
C ALA A 624 -3.37 -13.85 27.55
N THR A 625 -2.40 -13.92 28.44
CA THR A 625 -1.24 -14.81 28.33
C THR A 625 -1.44 -16.01 29.25
N ILE A 626 -1.05 -17.18 28.80
CA ILE A 626 -1.05 -18.39 29.63
C ILE A 626 0.35 -19.00 29.66
N GLU A 627 0.63 -19.74 30.74
CA GLU A 627 1.79 -20.57 30.83
C GLU A 627 1.43 -22.00 30.38
N TRP A 628 2.20 -22.54 29.42
CA TRP A 628 2.02 -23.91 28.93
C TRP A 628 3.38 -24.56 28.73
N GLN A 629 3.64 -25.65 29.41
CA GLN A 629 4.91 -26.41 29.31
C GLN A 629 6.17 -25.58 29.54
N GLY A 630 6.08 -24.56 30.41
CA GLY A 630 7.15 -23.59 30.65
C GLY A 630 7.34 -22.56 29.53
N LEU A 631 6.39 -22.44 28.63
CA LEU A 631 6.28 -21.37 27.64
C LEU A 631 5.26 -20.33 28.11
N GLN A 632 5.56 -19.04 27.98
CA GLN A 632 4.53 -18.00 27.99
C GLN A 632 3.98 -17.84 26.58
N ILE A 633 2.71 -18.10 26.39
CA ILE A 633 2.04 -18.09 25.10
C ILE A 633 0.77 -17.26 25.10
N LYS A 634 0.37 -16.77 23.94
CA LYS A 634 -0.88 -16.06 23.69
C LYS A 634 -1.35 -16.31 22.25
N ASN A 635 -2.57 -15.87 21.93
CA ASN A 635 -2.96 -15.81 20.53
C ASN A 635 -2.05 -14.83 19.75
N LEU A 636 -1.77 -15.11 18.49
CA LEU A 636 -1.25 -14.11 17.56
C LEU A 636 -2.41 -13.24 17.12
N ASP A 637 -2.59 -12.09 17.74
CA ASP A 637 -3.80 -11.28 17.63
C ASP A 637 -3.56 -9.78 17.43
N THR A 638 -2.31 -9.38 17.17
CA THR A 638 -1.97 -7.99 16.87
C THR A 638 -1.29 -7.86 15.51
N LEU A 639 -1.60 -6.75 14.81
CA LEU A 639 -0.95 -6.41 13.55
C LEU A 639 0.58 -6.34 13.70
N GLY A 640 1.08 -5.80 14.82
CA GLY A 640 2.51 -5.71 15.10
C GLY A 640 3.19 -7.09 15.21
N GLU A 641 2.60 -8.03 15.94
CA GLU A 641 3.14 -9.38 16.08
C GLU A 641 3.08 -10.14 14.76
N ARG A 642 1.98 -10.03 14.01
CA ARG A 642 1.85 -10.56 12.67
C ARG A 642 2.95 -10.03 11.75
N SER A 643 3.13 -8.71 11.69
CA SER A 643 4.17 -8.06 10.91
C SER A 643 5.58 -8.53 11.34
N ALA A 644 5.87 -8.54 12.64
CA ALA A 644 7.18 -8.92 13.15
C ALA A 644 7.51 -10.40 12.92
N THR A 645 6.53 -11.30 12.95
CA THR A 645 6.72 -12.72 12.65
C THR A 645 6.77 -13.01 11.15
N GLY A 646 6.14 -12.16 10.33
CA GLY A 646 5.94 -12.37 8.90
C GLY A 646 4.81 -13.35 8.59
N MET A 647 3.92 -13.61 9.56
CA MET A 647 2.73 -14.42 9.36
C MET A 647 1.77 -13.75 8.37
N ASP A 648 1.12 -14.56 7.58
CA ASP A 648 0.13 -14.12 6.58
C ASP A 648 -1.21 -13.71 7.19
N THR A 649 -1.53 -14.21 8.38
CA THR A 649 -2.77 -13.92 9.10
C THR A 649 -2.52 -13.88 10.60
N GLU A 650 -3.49 -13.34 11.36
CA GLU A 650 -3.51 -13.35 12.83
C GLU A 650 -4.01 -14.70 13.35
N ARG A 651 -3.37 -15.80 12.95
CA ARG A 651 -3.68 -17.17 13.38
C ARG A 651 -2.50 -17.80 14.10
N GLY A 652 -2.79 -18.75 14.96
CA GLY A 652 -1.76 -19.51 15.67
C GLY A 652 -1.54 -19.01 17.09
N VAL A 653 -0.66 -19.71 17.78
CA VAL A 653 -0.28 -19.42 19.17
C VAL A 653 1.14 -18.87 19.20
N TYR A 654 1.27 -17.61 19.57
CA TYR A 654 2.54 -16.90 19.64
C TYR A 654 3.29 -17.20 20.94
N VAL A 655 4.57 -17.54 20.82
CA VAL A 655 5.47 -17.82 21.94
C VAL A 655 6.20 -16.56 22.37
N ILE A 656 5.82 -16.00 23.50
CA ILE A 656 6.42 -14.79 24.08
C ILE A 656 7.80 -15.10 24.66
N SER A 657 7.87 -16.14 25.50
CA SER A 657 9.11 -16.54 26.16
C SER A 657 9.16 -18.04 26.45
N VAL A 658 10.37 -18.56 26.61
CA VAL A 658 10.66 -19.94 26.96
C VAL A 658 11.43 -19.95 28.27
N ASN A 659 10.92 -20.61 29.29
CA ASN A 659 11.65 -20.79 30.53
C ASN A 659 12.81 -21.78 30.32
N ALA A 660 14.03 -21.27 30.32
CA ALA A 660 15.23 -22.06 30.01
C ALA A 660 15.49 -23.26 30.99
N LEU A 661 15.01 -23.14 32.22
CA LEU A 661 15.17 -24.16 33.25
C LEU A 661 13.94 -25.05 33.45
N GLY A 662 12.75 -24.53 33.13
CA GLY A 662 11.46 -25.16 33.41
C GLY A 662 10.71 -25.73 32.21
N SER A 663 11.11 -25.41 30.95
CA SER A 663 10.40 -25.86 29.78
C SER A 663 11.00 -27.14 29.20
N VAL A 664 10.16 -28.17 29.04
CA VAL A 664 10.50 -29.42 28.30
C VAL A 664 10.64 -29.13 26.79
N LEU A 665 10.10 -28.05 26.31
CA LEU A 665 10.12 -27.65 24.88
C LEU A 665 11.29 -26.74 24.51
N ARG A 666 12.18 -26.40 25.44
CA ARG A 666 13.27 -25.40 25.23
C ARG A 666 14.22 -25.75 24.07
N ASP A 667 14.39 -27.00 23.76
CA ASP A 667 15.28 -27.49 22.68
C ASP A 667 14.59 -27.43 21.30
N TYR A 668 13.28 -27.32 21.28
CA TYR A 668 12.42 -27.35 20.07
C TYR A 668 11.83 -25.97 19.74
N ILE A 669 11.33 -25.25 20.75
CA ILE A 669 10.60 -24.00 20.62
C ILE A 669 11.46 -22.82 21.08
N ARG A 670 11.31 -21.70 20.41
CA ARG A 670 12.02 -20.45 20.71
C ARG A 670 11.02 -19.31 20.91
N PRO A 671 11.40 -18.26 21.64
CA PRO A 671 10.62 -17.03 21.63
C PRO A 671 10.40 -16.56 20.19
N ASN A 672 9.20 -16.06 19.92
CA ASN A 672 8.73 -15.58 18.62
C ASN A 672 8.36 -16.68 17.59
N ASP A 673 8.34 -17.93 17.97
CA ASP A 673 7.68 -18.96 17.17
C ASP A 673 6.15 -18.77 17.22
N VAL A 674 5.47 -19.21 16.18
CA VAL A 674 4.00 -19.33 16.16
C VAL A 674 3.63 -20.77 15.93
N ILE A 675 2.91 -21.38 16.88
CA ILE A 675 2.47 -22.78 16.77
C ILE A 675 1.23 -22.81 15.88
N LEU A 676 1.28 -23.61 14.81
CA LEU A 676 0.25 -23.72 13.78
C LEU A 676 -0.43 -25.08 13.73
N GLU A 677 0.23 -26.13 14.20
CA GLU A 677 -0.30 -27.50 14.20
C GLU A 677 0.31 -28.32 15.33
N LEU A 678 -0.48 -29.21 15.93
CA LEU A 678 -0.02 -30.23 16.86
C LEU A 678 -0.73 -31.56 16.59
N GLY A 679 0.04 -32.62 16.35
CA GLY A 679 -0.50 -33.95 16.10
C GLY A 679 -1.43 -34.03 14.89
N GLY A 680 -1.14 -33.29 13.83
CA GLY A 680 -1.96 -33.20 12.62
C GLY A 680 -3.22 -32.34 12.77
N LYS A 681 -3.39 -31.63 13.89
CA LYS A 681 -4.53 -30.75 14.17
C LYS A 681 -4.12 -29.30 14.04
N THR A 682 -4.85 -28.55 13.24
CA THR A 682 -4.62 -27.11 13.05
C THR A 682 -4.86 -26.33 14.34
N VAL A 683 -3.95 -25.41 14.64
CA VAL A 683 -3.98 -24.53 15.79
C VAL A 683 -4.11 -23.08 15.30
N ASN A 684 -5.30 -22.49 15.42
CA ASN A 684 -5.54 -21.08 15.06
C ASN A 684 -5.48 -20.15 16.30
N ASN A 685 -5.64 -20.71 17.50
CA ASN A 685 -5.69 -19.96 18.75
C ASN A 685 -5.38 -20.86 19.94
N LEU A 686 -5.34 -20.29 21.15
CA LEU A 686 -5.09 -21.02 22.39
C LEU A 686 -6.11 -22.14 22.66
N ALA A 687 -7.38 -21.93 22.32
CA ALA A 687 -8.40 -22.97 22.52
C ALA A 687 -8.17 -24.17 21.61
N ASP A 688 -7.76 -23.95 20.36
CA ASP A 688 -7.40 -25.02 19.42
C ASP A 688 -6.17 -25.79 19.92
N LEU A 689 -5.15 -25.08 20.45
CA LEU A 689 -3.99 -25.73 21.04
C LEU A 689 -4.38 -26.62 22.22
N GLN A 690 -5.19 -26.12 23.14
CA GLN A 690 -5.67 -26.89 24.29
C GLN A 690 -6.45 -28.13 23.84
N LYS A 691 -7.33 -27.98 22.87
CA LYS A 691 -8.07 -29.10 22.28
C LYS A 691 -7.14 -30.10 21.60
N ALA A 692 -6.18 -29.63 20.80
CA ALA A 692 -5.21 -30.49 20.13
C ALA A 692 -4.39 -31.34 21.16
N VAL A 693 -3.96 -30.74 22.28
CA VAL A 693 -3.28 -31.40 23.36
C VAL A 693 -4.16 -32.50 23.99
N GLN A 694 -5.43 -32.22 24.24
CA GLN A 694 -6.38 -33.17 24.85
C GLN A 694 -6.69 -34.36 23.94
N GLU A 695 -6.76 -34.13 22.65
CA GLU A 695 -7.18 -35.14 21.67
C GLU A 695 -6.01 -35.90 21.01
N THR A 696 -4.77 -35.59 21.34
CA THR A 696 -3.58 -36.17 20.74
C THR A 696 -3.00 -37.26 21.69
N ASP A 697 -2.65 -38.41 21.16
CA ASP A 697 -1.95 -39.46 21.96
C ASP A 697 -0.50 -39.02 22.22
N LEU A 698 -0.29 -38.32 23.32
CA LEU A 698 1.02 -37.82 23.73
C LEU A 698 2.03 -38.88 24.12
N LYS A 699 1.66 -40.19 24.15
CA LYS A 699 2.59 -41.28 24.39
C LYS A 699 3.45 -41.57 23.17
N GLN A 700 2.95 -41.27 22.00
CA GLN A 700 3.66 -41.45 20.74
C GLN A 700 4.41 -40.18 20.32
N PRO A 701 5.44 -40.28 19.50
CA PRO A 701 6.05 -39.10 18.89
C PRO A 701 5.03 -38.27 18.14
N GLN A 702 5.03 -36.96 18.35
CA GLN A 702 4.08 -36.04 17.74
C GLN A 702 4.76 -35.06 16.79
N THR A 703 4.06 -34.72 15.74
CA THR A 703 4.47 -33.62 14.85
C THR A 703 3.89 -32.32 15.34
N MET A 704 4.73 -31.29 15.39
CA MET A 704 4.32 -29.91 15.61
C MET A 704 4.78 -29.06 14.42
N VAL A 705 3.88 -28.27 13.85
CA VAL A 705 4.25 -27.26 12.85
C VAL A 705 4.33 -25.90 13.54
N ILE A 706 5.46 -25.27 13.38
CA ILE A 706 5.69 -23.89 13.86
C ILE A 706 6.06 -22.98 12.69
N PHE A 707 5.70 -21.72 12.80
CA PHE A 707 6.20 -20.68 11.91
C PHE A 707 7.40 -19.99 12.58
N ARG A 708 8.56 -20.02 11.92
CA ARG A 708 9.83 -19.44 12.39
C ARG A 708 10.63 -18.95 11.20
N SER A 709 11.19 -17.74 11.30
CA SER A 709 12.00 -17.15 10.23
C SER A 709 11.25 -17.11 8.89
N GLN A 710 10.01 -16.65 8.94
CA GLN A 710 9.10 -16.45 7.79
C GLN A 710 8.77 -17.73 6.99
N LYS A 711 8.87 -18.90 7.60
CA LYS A 711 8.48 -20.18 6.99
C LYS A 711 7.95 -21.16 8.02
N GLU A 712 7.14 -22.09 7.55
CA GLU A 712 6.72 -23.23 8.35
C GLU A 712 7.87 -24.22 8.55
N ASN A 713 8.01 -24.70 9.78
CA ASN A 713 8.99 -25.71 10.17
C ASN A 713 8.27 -26.86 10.87
N LYS A 714 8.52 -28.06 10.41
CA LYS A 714 7.95 -29.26 10.99
C LYS A 714 8.93 -29.85 12.01
N LEU A 715 8.47 -29.96 13.25
CA LEU A 715 9.23 -30.53 14.37
C LEU A 715 8.66 -31.90 14.73
N THR A 716 9.53 -32.85 15.09
CA THR A 716 9.12 -34.14 15.70
C THR A 716 9.44 -34.06 17.19
N LEU A 717 8.40 -34.05 17.99
CA LEU A 717 8.50 -34.09 19.46
C LEU A 717 8.51 -35.56 19.93
N PRO A 718 9.44 -35.97 20.79
CA PRO A 718 9.44 -37.31 21.36
C PRO A 718 8.14 -37.65 22.11
N GLY A 719 7.76 -38.92 22.12
CA GLY A 719 6.63 -39.36 22.93
C GLY A 719 6.84 -39.03 24.41
N ASN A 720 5.75 -38.69 25.09
CA ASN A 720 5.70 -38.25 26.49
C ASN A 720 6.32 -36.85 26.80
N LEU A 721 6.84 -36.14 25.83
CA LEU A 721 7.44 -34.80 26.06
C LEU A 721 6.41 -33.78 26.53
N LEU A 722 5.18 -33.89 26.08
CA LEU A 722 4.07 -32.94 26.38
C LEU A 722 3.12 -33.42 27.49
N LYS A 723 3.49 -34.46 28.22
CA LYS A 723 2.68 -35.02 29.34
C LYS A 723 2.66 -34.14 30.58
#